data_957dd10db789278cbd202e8200f1da8b
#
_entry.id   957dd10db789278cbd202e8200f1da8b
#
_cell.length_a   1.000
_cell.length_b   1.000
_cell.length_c   1.000
_cell.angle_alpha   90.00
_cell.angle_beta   90.00
_cell.angle_gamma   90.00
#
_symmetry.space_group_name_H-M   'P 1'
#
loop_
_entity.id
_entity.type
_entity.pdbx_description
1 polymer ?
#
loop_
_entity_poly.entity_id
_entity_poly.type
_entity_poly.pdbx_seq_one_letter_code
_entity_poly.pdbx_strand_id
1 'polypeptide(L)'
;MARNHALDTLLRPAVELYTVAVCLSLAFLCVFAPWTVALTPLFGLITAVVFLVFGAYRFRQALRVLRYRRNIRRLSFYSMTSNEIPVSNERLFIGKGFRWEQKHTQRLVDTYLPQYAPYVEPSEWTNKARRLEARLEFAPFPLTLLAKATAWDKPWNPVRPLPPVGGLPRLHGIEPDEHDVSLPLGERVGHSIVLGTTRVGKTRLAELFITQDIRRMRRGEHEVVIVFDPKGDADLLKRMYVECERAGRTNEFYVFHLGWPDQSARYNAVGRFGRISEVATRIAGQLSSEGNSAAFKEFAWRFVNIIARALVALGRRPDYLQIQQHVINIEGLFLEYAQKYFDEHDPRAWEKIIAIEGKLNDKNVPFNMKGRSLRVVAIDQYLNQTRVMDPVMDGLRSAVRYDKTYFDKIVASLLPLLEKLTTGRMAELIAPDYHDVNDPRPIFDWMQVVRKRAVVYVGLDALSDTEVAAAVGNSMFSDLVSVAGHIYKYGIDDGLPGAASGKVAINLHADEFNELIGDEFIPMINKGGGAGLQVTAYTQTLSDIEAKIGNRSKAGQIIGNFNNLFMLRVRETATAELLTNQLPKVQVFTATPASSASDAVNGKTAFTSNTHDQVSATSVPMLEPAHVVGLPKGQCYALIEGGNLWKVRMPLPAVDPDEVMPKDLQELAEKMRKTYQVGQATGSEWWEAPGQRRAADDLPADLQDDFRQIARSVDDQEDVA
;
A
#
# COMPACT_ATOMS: atom_id res chain seq x y z
N MET A 1 -0.22 45.58 4.94
CA MET A 1 0.58 45.53 6.18
C MET A 1 0.81 44.06 6.53
N ALA A 2 1.99 43.56 6.26
CA ALA A 2 2.39 42.23 6.74
C ALA A 2 2.46 42.29 8.26
N ARG A 3 1.52 41.63 8.95
CA ARG A 3 1.62 41.45 10.39
C ARG A 3 2.91 40.67 10.66
N ASN A 4 3.84 41.32 11.40
CA ASN A 4 5.03 40.67 11.93
C ASN A 4 4.61 39.57 12.91
N HIS A 5 4.22 38.40 12.41
CA HIS A 5 3.90 37.21 13.20
C HIS A 5 5.13 36.59 13.90
N ALA A 6 6.30 37.17 13.68
CA ALA A 6 7.57 36.69 14.19
C ALA A 6 7.67 36.67 15.73
N LEU A 7 6.91 37.52 16.41
CA LEU A 7 6.97 37.69 17.87
C LEU A 7 5.66 37.31 18.61
N ASP A 8 4.63 36.87 17.90
CA ASP A 8 3.36 36.47 18.52
C ASP A 8 3.45 35.00 19.03
N THR A 9 4.25 34.81 20.10
CA THR A 9 4.43 33.52 20.69
C THR A 9 3.17 33.15 21.49
N LEU A 10 2.64 31.96 21.28
CA LEU A 10 1.53 31.41 22.07
C LEU A 10 2.01 30.89 23.45
N LEU A 11 3.34 30.85 23.68
CA LEU A 11 3.99 30.49 24.94
C LEU A 11 4.14 31.70 25.85
N ARG A 12 3.03 32.32 26.25
CA ARG A 12 2.98 33.50 27.12
C ARG A 12 1.83 33.42 28.11
N PRO A 13 1.81 34.22 29.19
CA PRO A 13 0.64 34.31 30.03
C PRO A 13 -0.58 34.74 29.22
N ALA A 14 -1.77 34.20 29.56
CA ALA A 14 -3.01 34.57 28.89
C ALA A 14 -3.53 35.91 29.47
N VAL A 15 -2.85 37.00 29.15
CA VAL A 15 -3.17 38.36 29.64
C VAL A 15 -4.57 38.84 29.23
N GLU A 16 -5.11 38.22 28.17
CA GLU A 16 -6.47 38.47 27.71
C GLU A 16 -7.54 38.16 28.80
N LEU A 17 -7.26 37.22 29.73
CA LEU A 17 -8.16 36.91 30.83
C LEU A 17 -8.36 38.10 31.78
N TYR A 18 -7.30 38.90 31.99
CA TYR A 18 -7.45 40.13 32.78
C TYR A 18 -8.37 41.13 32.08
N THR A 19 -8.22 41.26 30.74
CA THR A 19 -9.12 42.11 29.95
C THR A 19 -10.58 41.61 30.04
N VAL A 20 -10.79 40.31 29.98
CA VAL A 20 -12.12 39.71 30.13
C VAL A 20 -12.71 40.05 31.53
N ALA A 21 -11.91 39.87 32.56
CA ALA A 21 -12.36 40.20 33.92
C ALA A 21 -12.77 41.70 34.05
N VAL A 22 -11.98 42.60 33.52
CA VAL A 22 -12.28 44.02 33.47
C VAL A 22 -13.56 44.32 32.67
N CYS A 23 -13.71 43.69 31.47
CA CYS A 23 -14.90 43.89 30.64
C CYS A 23 -16.18 43.37 31.36
N LEU A 24 -16.10 42.21 32.06
CA LEU A 24 -17.23 41.69 32.84
C LEU A 24 -17.59 42.61 33.99
N SER A 25 -16.58 43.12 34.72
CA SER A 25 -16.82 44.04 35.84
C SER A 25 -17.44 45.34 35.34
N LEU A 26 -16.95 45.90 34.22
CA LEU A 26 -17.54 47.12 33.65
C LEU A 26 -18.95 46.88 33.09
N ALA A 27 -19.19 45.75 32.43
CA ALA A 27 -20.53 45.39 31.99
C ALA A 27 -21.49 45.28 33.14
N PHE A 28 -21.08 44.64 34.26
CA PHE A 28 -21.86 44.54 35.47
C PHE A 28 -22.21 45.92 36.05
N LEU A 29 -21.21 46.82 36.17
CA LEU A 29 -21.42 48.19 36.63
C LEU A 29 -22.39 48.98 35.72
N CYS A 30 -22.25 48.86 34.42
CA CYS A 30 -23.12 49.52 33.44
C CYS A 30 -24.58 49.07 33.52
N VAL A 31 -24.83 47.80 33.94
CA VAL A 31 -26.20 47.26 34.09
C VAL A 31 -26.80 47.63 35.43
N PHE A 32 -26.06 47.40 36.53
CA PHE A 32 -26.60 47.52 37.90
C PHE A 32 -26.40 48.90 38.53
N ALA A 33 -25.37 49.65 38.11
CA ALA A 33 -25.08 50.99 38.66
C ALA A 33 -24.60 51.96 37.56
N PRO A 34 -25.40 52.22 36.49
CA PRO A 34 -25.00 53.08 35.38
C PRO A 34 -24.67 54.50 35.78
N TRP A 35 -25.23 55.00 36.86
CA TRP A 35 -24.95 56.31 37.41
C TRP A 35 -23.51 56.51 37.90
N THR A 36 -22.82 55.43 38.29
CA THR A 36 -21.40 55.49 38.72
C THR A 36 -20.46 55.88 37.59
N VAL A 37 -20.84 55.59 36.36
CA VAL A 37 -20.11 55.92 35.12
C VAL A 37 -20.83 57.03 34.32
N ALA A 38 -21.72 57.76 34.97
CA ALA A 38 -22.46 58.91 34.40
C ALA A 38 -23.28 58.59 33.14
N LEU A 39 -23.82 57.34 33.04
CA LEU A 39 -24.63 56.89 31.92
C LEU A 39 -26.10 56.77 32.30
N THR A 40 -27.00 57.08 31.34
CA THR A 40 -28.41 56.73 31.49
C THR A 40 -28.63 55.22 31.38
N PRO A 41 -29.71 54.64 31.93
CA PRO A 41 -29.91 53.21 31.91
C PRO A 41 -29.88 52.58 30.51
N LEU A 42 -30.42 53.27 29.50
CA LEU A 42 -30.42 52.79 28.11
C LEU A 42 -28.99 52.76 27.53
N PHE A 43 -28.21 53.86 27.69
CA PHE A 43 -26.82 53.89 27.26
C PHE A 43 -25.94 52.95 28.10
N GLY A 44 -26.24 52.77 29.37
CA GLY A 44 -25.61 51.76 30.22
C GLY A 44 -25.77 50.32 29.66
N LEU A 45 -26.96 49.97 29.23
CA LEU A 45 -27.24 48.65 28.61
C LEU A 45 -26.46 48.49 27.28
N ILE A 46 -26.49 49.50 26.43
CA ILE A 46 -25.72 49.44 25.13
C ILE A 46 -24.25 49.27 25.41
N THR A 47 -23.69 50.03 26.33
CA THR A 47 -22.27 49.95 26.69
C THR A 47 -21.93 48.63 27.34
N ALA A 48 -22.81 48.04 28.16
CA ALA A 48 -22.62 46.70 28.71
C ALA A 48 -22.55 45.63 27.58
N VAL A 49 -23.42 45.71 26.57
CA VAL A 49 -23.38 44.81 25.41
C VAL A 49 -22.05 44.94 24.65
N VAL A 50 -21.56 46.14 24.45
CA VAL A 50 -20.25 46.36 23.81
C VAL A 50 -19.12 45.69 24.60
N PHE A 51 -19.09 45.89 25.93
CA PHE A 51 -18.11 45.21 26.80
C PHE A 51 -18.22 43.70 26.77
N LEU A 52 -19.45 43.13 26.76
CA LEU A 52 -19.65 41.70 26.67
C LEU A 52 -19.16 41.13 25.33
N VAL A 53 -19.47 41.80 24.23
CA VAL A 53 -18.98 41.37 22.89
C VAL A 53 -17.45 41.44 22.82
N PHE A 54 -16.86 42.53 23.29
CA PHE A 54 -15.40 42.69 23.34
C PHE A 54 -14.77 41.67 24.29
N GLY A 55 -15.36 41.46 25.47
CA GLY A 55 -14.95 40.42 26.43
C GLY A 55 -14.98 39.01 25.80
N ALA A 56 -16.07 38.67 25.11
CA ALA A 56 -16.19 37.39 24.43
C ALA A 56 -15.10 37.20 23.32
N TYR A 57 -14.80 38.25 22.54
CA TYR A 57 -13.71 38.23 21.58
C TYR A 57 -12.35 37.98 22.26
N ARG A 58 -12.04 38.71 23.34
CA ARG A 58 -10.81 38.52 24.12
C ARG A 58 -10.73 37.14 24.77
N PHE A 59 -11.86 36.62 25.23
CA PHE A 59 -11.95 35.27 25.79
C PHE A 59 -11.60 34.17 24.76
N ARG A 60 -12.10 34.31 23.52
CA ARG A 60 -11.70 33.42 22.43
C ARG A 60 -10.18 33.42 22.20
N GLN A 61 -9.53 34.60 22.26
CA GLN A 61 -8.07 34.71 22.14
C GLN A 61 -7.36 34.00 23.32
N ALA A 62 -7.83 34.22 24.55
CA ALA A 62 -7.30 33.54 25.73
C ALA A 62 -7.46 32.02 25.67
N LEU A 63 -8.60 31.52 25.19
CA LEU A 63 -8.83 30.08 25.00
C LEU A 63 -7.84 29.48 24.00
N ARG A 64 -7.46 30.21 22.96
CA ARG A 64 -6.46 29.76 21.98
C ARG A 64 -5.09 29.56 22.65
N VAL A 65 -4.64 30.54 23.44
CA VAL A 65 -3.38 30.45 24.20
C VAL A 65 -3.42 29.30 25.20
N LEU A 66 -4.51 29.17 25.97
CA LEU A 66 -4.66 28.12 26.97
C LEU A 66 -4.73 26.71 26.31
N ARG A 67 -5.44 26.59 25.17
CA ARG A 67 -5.51 25.33 24.40
C ARG A 67 -4.12 24.94 23.87
N TYR A 68 -3.39 25.91 23.32
CA TYR A 68 -2.02 25.67 22.83
C TYR A 68 -1.09 25.17 23.93
N ARG A 69 -1.05 25.87 25.07
CA ARG A 69 -0.23 25.50 26.23
C ARG A 69 -0.60 24.13 26.80
N ARG A 70 -1.90 23.80 26.80
CA ARG A 70 -2.37 22.47 27.19
C ARG A 70 -1.95 21.41 26.18
N ASN A 71 -2.11 21.66 24.90
CA ASN A 71 -1.84 20.68 23.83
C ASN A 71 -0.33 20.40 23.67
N ILE A 72 0.54 21.38 23.87
CA ILE A 72 2.00 21.18 23.86
C ILE A 72 2.43 20.18 24.95
N ARG A 73 1.81 20.24 26.12
CA ARG A 73 2.07 19.29 27.20
C ARG A 73 1.35 17.98 27.01
N ARG A 74 0.19 18.01 26.36
CA ARG A 74 -0.75 16.92 26.38
C ARG A 74 -1.80 17.05 25.28
N LEU A 75 -1.59 16.35 24.20
CA LEU A 75 -2.59 16.24 23.14
C LEU A 75 -3.74 15.33 23.59
N SER A 76 -4.98 15.74 23.31
CA SER A 76 -6.15 14.90 23.53
C SER A 76 -6.14 13.68 22.62
N PHE A 77 -6.68 12.55 23.05
CA PHE A 77 -6.93 11.42 22.19
C PHE A 77 -7.82 11.81 21.02
N TYR A 78 -7.49 11.29 19.86
CA TYR A 78 -8.31 11.38 18.66
C TYR A 78 -8.60 9.95 18.22
N SER A 79 -9.81 9.50 18.40
CA SER A 79 -10.28 8.17 18.00
C SER A 79 -11.50 8.30 17.11
N MET A 80 -11.68 7.31 16.27
CA MET A 80 -12.79 7.24 15.31
C MET A 80 -13.14 5.77 15.10
N THR A 81 -14.42 5.48 15.06
CA THR A 81 -14.90 4.16 14.63
C THR A 81 -14.71 4.01 13.13
N SER A 82 -14.64 2.78 12.61
CA SER A 82 -14.45 2.63 11.17
C SER A 82 -15.67 3.16 10.40
N ASN A 83 -16.85 3.10 10.99
CA ASN A 83 -18.09 3.61 10.40
C ASN A 83 -18.11 5.15 10.26
N GLU A 84 -17.43 5.86 11.17
CA GLU A 84 -17.32 7.33 11.14
C GLU A 84 -16.28 7.85 10.13
N ILE A 85 -15.48 6.96 9.52
CA ILE A 85 -14.45 7.38 8.55
C ILE A 85 -15.14 8.07 7.37
N PRO A 86 -14.77 9.34 7.08
CA PRO A 86 -15.35 10.08 5.96
C PRO A 86 -14.96 9.43 4.62
N VAL A 87 -15.94 9.14 3.79
CA VAL A 87 -15.70 8.64 2.43
C VAL A 87 -16.13 9.72 1.44
N SER A 88 -15.18 10.14 0.61
CA SER A 88 -15.40 11.17 -0.41
C SER A 88 -15.11 10.63 -1.81
N ASN A 89 -15.85 11.11 -2.79
CA ASN A 89 -15.65 10.78 -4.20
C ASN A 89 -14.52 11.60 -4.86
N GLU A 90 -13.97 12.59 -4.16
CA GLU A 90 -12.95 13.49 -4.69
C GLU A 90 -11.66 13.47 -3.87
N ARG A 91 -11.73 13.12 -2.59
CA ARG A 91 -10.60 13.21 -1.65
C ARG A 91 -10.48 11.98 -0.78
N LEU A 92 -9.23 11.60 -0.47
CA LEU A 92 -8.89 10.55 0.48
C LEU A 92 -8.58 11.19 1.85
N PHE A 93 -9.37 10.88 2.86
CA PHE A 93 -9.16 11.37 4.21
C PHE A 93 -7.93 10.72 4.86
N ILE A 94 -7.09 11.52 5.54
CA ILE A 94 -5.87 11.05 6.18
C ILE A 94 -5.98 11.18 7.71
N GLY A 95 -6.57 12.25 8.21
CA GLY A 95 -6.67 12.52 9.63
C GLY A 95 -6.87 14.00 9.93
N LYS A 96 -6.62 14.40 11.18
CA LYS A 96 -6.60 15.81 11.57
C LYS A 96 -5.19 16.37 11.58
N GLY A 97 -5.03 17.58 11.10
CA GLY A 97 -3.71 18.18 11.04
C GLY A 97 -3.72 19.60 10.52
N PHE A 98 -2.57 20.04 10.07
CA PHE A 98 -2.36 21.39 9.55
C PHE A 98 -1.20 21.40 8.56
N ARG A 99 -1.21 22.37 7.66
CA ARG A 99 -0.10 22.65 6.78
C ARG A 99 1.06 23.26 7.57
N TRP A 100 2.25 22.64 7.48
CA TRP A 100 3.43 23.11 8.16
C TRP A 100 4.01 24.33 7.43
N GLU A 101 4.15 25.44 8.13
CA GLU A 101 4.66 26.71 7.63
C GLU A 101 5.76 27.24 8.55
N GLN A 102 6.43 28.32 8.15
CA GLN A 102 7.46 29.00 8.95
C GLN A 102 7.05 29.24 10.41
N LYS A 103 5.79 29.63 10.66
CA LYS A 103 5.27 29.85 12.02
C LYS A 103 5.35 28.63 12.92
N HIS A 104 5.23 27.41 12.34
CA HIS A 104 5.29 26.16 13.10
C HIS A 104 6.73 25.80 13.45
N THR A 105 7.67 26.05 12.54
CA THR A 105 9.11 25.93 12.82
C THR A 105 9.53 26.93 13.90
N GLN A 106 9.07 28.20 13.82
CA GLN A 106 9.29 29.20 14.87
C GLN A 106 8.77 28.72 16.22
N ARG A 107 7.51 28.27 16.30
CA ARG A 107 6.92 27.75 17.54
C ARG A 107 7.67 26.55 18.09
N LEU A 108 8.17 25.67 17.21
CA LEU A 108 8.95 24.51 17.62
C LEU A 108 10.27 24.95 18.25
N VAL A 109 11.01 25.87 17.62
CA VAL A 109 12.25 26.44 18.14
C VAL A 109 12.01 27.14 19.47
N ASP A 110 10.93 27.91 19.57
CA ASP A 110 10.55 28.60 20.83
C ASP A 110 10.40 27.61 21.98
N THR A 111 9.90 26.38 21.74
CA THR A 111 9.77 25.35 22.79
C THR A 111 11.10 24.89 23.38
N TYR A 112 12.21 25.11 22.71
CA TYR A 112 13.54 24.75 23.21
C TYR A 112 14.21 25.90 24.02
N LEU A 113 13.65 27.09 23.97
CA LEU A 113 14.20 28.22 24.70
C LEU A 113 13.93 28.10 26.21
N PRO A 114 14.94 28.31 27.07
CA PRO A 114 14.80 28.15 28.52
C PRO A 114 13.69 28.97 29.15
N GLN A 115 13.44 30.17 28.62
CA GLN A 115 12.38 31.05 29.10
C GLN A 115 10.95 30.48 28.97
N TYR A 116 10.73 29.53 28.07
CA TYR A 116 9.44 28.88 27.84
C TYR A 116 9.31 27.49 28.49
N ALA A 117 10.38 27.01 29.14
CA ALA A 117 10.36 25.73 29.84
C ALA A 117 9.15 25.55 30.80
N PRO A 118 8.73 26.58 31.60
CA PRO A 118 7.57 26.47 32.49
C PRO A 118 6.25 26.16 31.77
N TYR A 119 6.15 26.47 30.47
CA TYR A 119 4.96 26.23 29.64
C TYR A 119 4.99 24.88 28.91
N VAL A 120 6.18 24.33 28.67
CA VAL A 120 6.40 23.10 27.88
C VAL A 120 6.61 21.89 28.76
N GLU A 121 7.37 22.04 29.85
CA GLU A 121 7.70 20.92 30.73
C GLU A 121 6.54 20.56 31.64
N PRO A 122 6.43 19.25 32.05
CA PRO A 122 5.48 18.83 33.07
C PRO A 122 5.72 19.58 34.38
N SER A 123 4.66 19.89 35.09
CA SER A 123 4.79 20.55 36.39
C SER A 123 5.52 19.64 37.39
N GLU A 124 6.16 20.25 38.44
CA GLU A 124 6.79 19.47 39.49
C GLU A 124 5.83 18.48 40.16
N TRP A 125 4.54 18.85 40.28
CA TRP A 125 3.51 17.97 40.85
C TRP A 125 3.30 16.73 39.97
N THR A 126 3.34 16.87 38.65
CA THR A 126 3.28 15.73 37.72
C THR A 126 4.51 14.82 37.90
N ASN A 127 5.70 15.40 38.04
CA ASN A 127 6.92 14.61 38.25
C ASN A 127 6.90 13.90 39.61
N LYS A 128 6.40 14.56 40.69
CA LYS A 128 6.22 13.94 42.00
C LYS A 128 5.19 12.80 41.94
N ALA A 129 4.07 12.98 41.23
CA ALA A 129 3.07 11.93 41.04
C ALA A 129 3.66 10.70 40.30
N ARG A 130 4.41 10.91 39.22
CA ARG A 130 5.10 9.78 38.49
C ARG A 130 6.09 9.04 39.37
N ARG A 131 6.87 9.78 40.22
CA ARG A 131 7.77 9.16 41.20
C ARG A 131 7.01 8.36 42.26
N LEU A 132 5.88 8.88 42.71
CA LEU A 132 4.99 8.20 43.68
C LEU A 132 4.42 6.91 43.06
N GLU A 133 3.93 6.96 41.83
CA GLU A 133 3.43 5.79 41.10
C GLU A 133 4.47 4.69 41.00
N ALA A 134 5.70 5.05 40.55
CA ALA A 134 6.80 4.10 40.45
C ALA A 134 7.18 3.47 41.79
N ARG A 135 7.07 4.24 42.92
CA ARG A 135 7.35 3.70 44.26
C ARG A 135 6.24 2.78 44.78
N LEU A 136 5.01 3.04 44.39
CA LEU A 136 3.83 2.31 44.86
C LEU A 136 3.36 1.22 43.91
N GLU A 137 4.08 0.98 42.84
CA GLU A 137 3.72 -0.03 41.81
C GLU A 137 3.56 -1.43 42.41
N PHE A 138 4.47 -1.79 43.35
CA PHE A 138 4.45 -3.08 44.07
C PHE A 138 4.02 -2.98 45.51
N ALA A 139 3.40 -1.86 45.93
CA ALA A 139 2.98 -1.67 47.30
C ALA A 139 1.71 -2.51 47.61
N PRO A 140 1.53 -2.94 48.87
CA PRO A 140 0.31 -3.66 49.28
C PRO A 140 -0.94 -2.75 49.20
N PHE A 141 -2.10 -3.39 49.02
CA PHE A 141 -3.37 -2.70 49.16
C PHE A 141 -3.51 -2.10 50.57
N PRO A 142 -3.98 -0.84 50.77
CA PRO A 142 -4.65 0.06 49.81
C PRO A 142 -3.72 1.09 49.10
N LEU A 143 -2.42 1.09 49.34
CA LEU A 143 -1.49 2.10 48.79
C LEU A 143 -1.46 2.15 47.26
N THR A 144 -1.70 1.00 46.60
CA THR A 144 -1.84 0.92 45.13
C THR A 144 -3.01 1.75 44.60
N LEU A 145 -4.06 2.05 45.44
CA LEU A 145 -5.17 2.91 45.01
C LEU A 145 -4.71 4.36 44.76
N LEU A 146 -3.75 4.85 45.54
CA LEU A 146 -3.19 6.20 45.32
C LEU A 146 -2.45 6.28 44.00
N ALA A 147 -1.64 5.25 43.66
CA ALA A 147 -0.96 5.18 42.39
C ALA A 147 -1.96 5.10 41.20
N LYS A 148 -3.02 4.31 41.34
CA LYS A 148 -4.10 4.22 40.34
C LYS A 148 -4.85 5.53 40.16
N ALA A 149 -5.11 6.26 41.29
CA ALA A 149 -5.81 7.54 41.23
C ALA A 149 -5.03 8.63 40.51
N THR A 150 -3.70 8.70 40.73
CA THR A 150 -2.82 9.65 40.02
C THR A 150 -2.59 9.24 38.56
N ALA A 151 -2.56 7.94 38.27
CA ALA A 151 -2.44 7.40 36.92
C ALA A 151 -3.72 7.48 36.07
N TRP A 152 -4.85 7.86 36.69
CA TRP A 152 -6.15 7.84 36.01
C TRP A 152 -6.21 8.86 34.87
N ASP A 153 -6.50 8.39 33.65
CA ASP A 153 -6.59 9.22 32.45
C ASP A 153 -7.97 9.89 32.30
N LYS A 154 -8.28 10.81 33.23
CA LYS A 154 -9.52 11.60 33.23
C LYS A 154 -9.23 13.10 33.10
N PRO A 155 -10.12 13.89 32.44
CA PRO A 155 -9.90 15.32 32.21
C PRO A 155 -9.70 16.16 33.49
N TRP A 156 -10.28 15.74 34.59
CA TRP A 156 -10.20 16.42 35.89
C TRP A 156 -8.91 16.12 36.66
N ASN A 157 -8.13 15.09 36.27
CA ASN A 157 -6.90 14.76 36.98
C ASN A 157 -5.81 15.82 36.66
N PRO A 158 -5.33 16.63 37.63
CA PRO A 158 -4.33 17.67 37.40
C PRO A 158 -2.94 17.10 37.05
N VAL A 159 -2.65 15.87 37.47
CA VAL A 159 -1.40 15.15 37.22
C VAL A 159 -1.59 14.01 36.23
N ARG A 160 -2.61 14.11 35.42
CA ARG A 160 -2.94 13.13 34.40
C ARG A 160 -1.70 12.67 33.57
N PRO A 161 -1.47 11.37 33.28
CA PRO A 161 -0.32 10.90 32.52
C PRO A 161 -0.31 11.43 31.07
N LEU A 162 0.86 11.50 30.46
CA LEU A 162 0.96 11.76 29.02
C LEU A 162 0.35 10.59 28.25
N PRO A 163 -0.21 10.85 27.07
CA PRO A 163 -0.69 9.77 26.20
C PRO A 163 0.44 8.76 25.91
N PRO A 164 0.14 7.44 25.83
CA PRO A 164 1.17 6.41 25.61
C PRO A 164 1.62 6.33 24.13
N VAL A 165 1.72 7.47 23.46
CA VAL A 165 2.13 7.58 22.06
C VAL A 165 3.64 7.76 21.90
N GLY A 166 4.34 8.09 22.97
CA GLY A 166 5.78 8.34 22.96
C GLY A 166 6.19 9.52 22.07
N GLY A 167 7.46 9.60 21.73
CA GLY A 167 8.00 10.69 20.93
C GLY A 167 8.25 11.97 21.73
N LEU A 168 8.56 13.06 21.02
CA LEU A 168 8.82 14.37 21.61
C LEU A 168 7.50 15.06 21.96
N PRO A 169 7.20 15.33 23.25
CA PRO A 169 5.95 16.00 23.65
C PRO A 169 5.75 17.35 22.93
N ARG A 170 6.82 18.06 22.61
CA ARG A 170 6.82 19.36 21.94
C ARG A 170 6.19 19.32 20.55
N LEU A 171 6.28 18.17 19.86
CA LEU A 171 5.67 17.98 18.54
C LEU A 171 4.15 17.69 18.59
N HIS A 172 3.59 17.40 19.77
CA HIS A 172 2.19 17.01 19.89
C HIS A 172 1.20 18.12 19.52
N GLY A 173 1.45 19.33 19.95
CA GLY A 173 0.45 20.40 19.90
C GLY A 173 0.97 21.71 19.36
N ILE A 174 1.84 21.68 18.32
CA ILE A 174 2.41 22.90 17.72
C ILE A 174 1.32 23.81 17.14
N GLU A 175 0.23 23.25 16.60
CA GLU A 175 -0.91 24.04 16.13
C GLU A 175 -2.14 23.76 17.00
N PRO A 176 -2.77 24.80 17.58
CA PRO A 176 -3.98 24.64 18.38
C PRO A 176 -5.24 24.33 17.55
N ASP A 177 -5.25 24.72 16.29
CA ASP A 177 -6.40 24.66 15.39
C ASP A 177 -6.12 23.63 14.28
N GLU A 178 -6.30 22.34 14.59
CA GLU A 178 -6.21 21.25 13.60
C GLU A 178 -7.55 21.14 12.84
N HIS A 179 -7.46 20.82 11.55
CA HIS A 179 -8.61 20.56 10.67
C HIS A 179 -8.44 19.22 9.95
N ASP A 180 -9.47 18.75 9.29
CA ASP A 180 -9.42 17.51 8.53
C ASP A 180 -8.49 17.69 7.32
N VAL A 181 -7.57 16.75 7.15
CA VAL A 181 -6.59 16.70 6.06
C VAL A 181 -6.94 15.56 5.14
N SER A 182 -6.96 15.83 3.85
CA SER A 182 -7.28 14.84 2.82
C SER A 182 -6.45 15.07 1.57
N LEU A 183 -6.15 13.99 0.84
CA LEU A 183 -5.44 14.01 -0.44
C LEU A 183 -6.46 14.00 -1.58
N PRO A 184 -6.36 14.90 -2.59
CA PRO A 184 -7.17 14.79 -3.79
C PRO A 184 -6.93 13.45 -4.51
N LEU A 185 -7.99 12.77 -4.94
CA LEU A 185 -7.86 11.47 -5.60
C LEU A 185 -7.08 11.54 -6.92
N GLY A 186 -7.09 12.71 -7.58
CA GLY A 186 -6.29 12.93 -8.78
C GLY A 186 -4.77 12.82 -8.55
N GLU A 187 -4.31 13.16 -7.34
CA GLU A 187 -2.89 13.07 -6.96
C GLU A 187 -2.43 11.62 -6.72
N ARG A 188 -3.36 10.69 -6.46
CA ARG A 188 -3.02 9.27 -6.25
C ARG A 188 -2.47 8.58 -7.49
N VAL A 189 -2.77 9.10 -8.68
CA VAL A 189 -2.19 8.59 -9.94
C VAL A 189 -0.65 8.71 -9.94
N GLY A 190 -0.12 9.69 -9.21
CA GLY A 190 1.32 9.86 -8.96
C GLY A 190 1.86 8.97 -7.86
N HIS A 191 1.13 7.94 -7.45
CA HIS A 191 1.50 6.96 -6.44
C HIS A 191 1.83 7.55 -5.06
N SER A 192 1.81 6.71 -4.02
CA SER A 192 2.05 7.11 -2.64
C SER A 192 3.01 6.15 -1.95
N ILE A 193 3.95 6.67 -1.17
CA ILE A 193 4.80 5.85 -0.31
C ILE A 193 4.62 6.24 1.15
N VAL A 194 4.52 5.24 2.01
CA VAL A 194 4.37 5.35 3.45
C VAL A 194 5.58 4.73 4.14
N LEU A 195 6.38 5.55 4.79
CA LEU A 195 7.59 5.15 5.51
C LEU A 195 7.38 5.23 7.02
N GLY A 196 7.84 4.21 7.76
CA GLY A 196 7.77 4.22 9.21
C GLY A 196 8.19 2.90 9.83
N THR A 197 8.78 2.94 11.02
CA THR A 197 9.19 1.74 11.76
C THR A 197 7.98 0.90 12.19
N THR A 198 8.24 -0.27 12.78
CA THR A 198 7.19 -1.14 13.31
C THR A 198 6.39 -0.47 14.43
N ARG A 199 5.08 -0.76 14.51
CA ARG A 199 4.18 -0.29 15.59
C ARG A 199 4.05 1.24 15.72
N VAL A 200 4.29 2.00 14.66
CA VAL A 200 4.09 3.46 14.64
C VAL A 200 2.76 3.89 14.04
N GLY A 201 2.04 2.97 13.39
CA GLY A 201 0.72 3.20 12.81
C GLY A 201 0.64 3.04 11.30
N LYS A 202 1.62 2.39 10.63
CA LYS A 202 1.56 2.09 9.18
C LYS A 202 0.29 1.32 8.80
N THR A 203 0.06 0.17 9.45
CA THR A 203 -1.12 -0.68 9.20
C THR A 203 -2.42 0.08 9.46
N ARG A 204 -2.45 0.98 10.46
CA ARG A 204 -3.63 1.82 10.71
C ARG A 204 -3.90 2.83 9.61
N LEU A 205 -2.85 3.40 9.02
CA LEU A 205 -3.00 4.27 7.85
C LEU A 205 -3.45 3.47 6.62
N ALA A 206 -2.92 2.25 6.46
CA ALA A 206 -3.35 1.33 5.42
C ALA A 206 -4.84 0.98 5.58
N GLU A 207 -5.29 0.54 6.75
CA GLU A 207 -6.70 0.28 7.05
C GLU A 207 -7.59 1.49 6.75
N LEU A 208 -7.15 2.70 7.13
CA LEU A 208 -7.89 3.93 6.87
C LEU A 208 -8.08 4.19 5.37
N PHE A 209 -7.06 3.94 4.56
CA PHE A 209 -7.12 4.12 3.12
C PHE A 209 -7.94 3.01 2.45
N ILE A 210 -7.67 1.75 2.80
CA ILE A 210 -8.37 0.57 2.26
C ILE A 210 -9.88 0.64 2.57
N THR A 211 -10.27 1.01 3.80
CA THR A 211 -11.69 1.20 4.18
C THR A 211 -12.39 2.19 3.26
N GLN A 212 -11.75 3.33 3.00
CA GLN A 212 -12.31 4.35 2.11
C GLN A 212 -12.41 3.86 0.67
N ASP A 213 -11.38 3.16 0.20
CA ASP A 213 -11.34 2.64 -1.18
C ASP A 213 -12.40 1.55 -1.40
N ILE A 214 -12.63 0.66 -0.42
CA ILE A 214 -13.69 -0.35 -0.48
C ILE A 214 -15.07 0.29 -0.54
N ARG A 215 -15.33 1.30 0.29
CA ARG A 215 -16.66 1.94 0.39
C ARG A 215 -16.93 2.97 -0.70
N ARG A 216 -15.90 3.46 -1.38
CA ARG A 216 -16.05 4.54 -2.35
C ARG A 216 -16.82 4.07 -3.57
N MET A 217 -17.83 4.88 -3.95
CA MET A 217 -18.55 4.74 -5.20
C MET A 217 -18.33 5.98 -6.05
N ARG A 218 -17.74 5.82 -7.22
CA ARG A 218 -17.52 6.92 -8.16
C ARG A 218 -18.41 6.74 -9.37
N ARG A 219 -19.27 7.71 -9.63
CA ARG A 219 -20.27 7.65 -10.73
C ARG A 219 -21.22 6.44 -10.64
N GLY A 220 -21.51 5.97 -9.42
CA GLY A 220 -22.38 4.81 -9.20
C GLY A 220 -21.66 3.46 -9.24
N GLU A 221 -20.34 3.44 -9.43
CA GLU A 221 -19.54 2.23 -9.55
C GLU A 221 -18.42 2.22 -8.52
N HIS A 222 -18.10 1.05 -8.00
CA HIS A 222 -16.99 0.86 -7.07
C HIS A 222 -15.64 0.90 -7.80
N GLU A 223 -14.58 1.12 -7.04
CA GLU A 223 -13.20 1.05 -7.52
C GLU A 223 -12.61 -0.35 -7.21
N VAL A 224 -11.60 -0.75 -7.97
CA VAL A 224 -10.83 -1.98 -7.69
C VAL A 224 -9.93 -1.75 -6.50
N VAL A 225 -9.89 -2.71 -5.57
CA VAL A 225 -8.98 -2.66 -4.41
C VAL A 225 -8.18 -3.95 -4.34
N ILE A 226 -6.87 -3.84 -4.40
CA ILE A 226 -5.94 -4.98 -4.32
C ILE A 226 -4.99 -4.72 -3.16
N VAL A 227 -4.93 -5.65 -2.23
CA VAL A 227 -4.05 -5.57 -1.05
C VAL A 227 -3.09 -6.74 -1.06
N PHE A 228 -1.80 -6.46 -1.13
CA PHE A 228 -0.74 -7.44 -0.92
C PHE A 228 -0.20 -7.31 0.49
N ASP A 229 -0.28 -8.38 1.24
CA ASP A 229 0.21 -8.49 2.60
C ASP A 229 1.14 -9.69 2.74
N PRO A 230 2.46 -9.49 2.66
CA PRO A 230 3.42 -10.58 2.83
C PRO A 230 3.33 -11.30 4.18
N LYS A 231 2.85 -10.63 5.22
CA LYS A 231 2.72 -11.23 6.55
C LYS A 231 1.46 -12.05 6.74
N GLY A 232 0.42 -11.74 5.97
CA GLY A 232 -0.89 -12.38 6.15
C GLY A 232 -1.59 -11.94 7.44
N ASP A 233 -1.76 -10.63 7.67
CA ASP A 233 -2.39 -10.08 8.89
C ASP A 233 -3.89 -10.40 8.93
N ALA A 234 -4.26 -11.27 9.87
CA ALA A 234 -5.63 -11.70 10.07
C ALA A 234 -6.57 -10.53 10.42
N ASP A 235 -6.09 -9.52 11.16
CA ASP A 235 -6.93 -8.39 11.56
C ASP A 235 -7.23 -7.48 10.37
N LEU A 236 -6.26 -7.27 9.48
CA LEU A 236 -6.48 -6.54 8.23
C LEU A 236 -7.48 -7.26 7.33
N LEU A 237 -7.34 -8.58 7.18
CA LEU A 237 -8.26 -9.41 6.39
C LEU A 237 -9.70 -9.33 6.93
N LYS A 238 -9.89 -9.52 8.23
CA LYS A 238 -11.20 -9.39 8.88
C LYS A 238 -11.79 -8.00 8.66
N ARG A 239 -11.00 -6.95 8.81
CA ARG A 239 -11.43 -5.57 8.55
C ARG A 239 -11.91 -5.39 7.13
N MET A 240 -11.15 -5.84 6.15
CA MET A 240 -11.55 -5.75 4.74
C MET A 240 -12.87 -6.47 4.48
N TYR A 241 -13.07 -7.65 5.07
CA TYR A 241 -14.34 -8.39 4.92
C TYR A 241 -15.53 -7.61 5.47
N VAL A 242 -15.42 -7.07 6.69
CA VAL A 242 -16.48 -6.25 7.31
C VAL A 242 -16.81 -5.02 6.47
N GLU A 243 -15.77 -4.37 5.92
CA GLU A 243 -15.97 -3.21 5.05
C GLU A 243 -16.63 -3.58 3.71
N CYS A 244 -16.32 -4.75 3.16
CA CYS A 244 -17.01 -5.29 1.99
C CYS A 244 -18.48 -5.64 2.30
N GLU A 245 -18.76 -6.20 3.48
CA GLU A 245 -20.12 -6.47 3.93
C GLU A 245 -20.94 -5.16 4.04
N ARG A 246 -20.39 -4.12 4.66
CA ARG A 246 -21.01 -2.79 4.77
C ARG A 246 -21.24 -2.12 3.40
N ALA A 247 -20.34 -2.34 2.46
CA ALA A 247 -20.43 -1.82 1.11
C ALA A 247 -21.31 -2.68 0.17
N GLY A 248 -21.82 -3.84 0.63
CA GLY A 248 -22.59 -4.78 -0.20
C GLY A 248 -21.75 -5.50 -1.26
N ARG A 249 -20.42 -5.65 -1.03
CA ARG A 249 -19.43 -6.17 -1.98
C ARG A 249 -18.87 -7.55 -1.62
N THR A 250 -19.57 -8.31 -0.79
CA THR A 250 -19.09 -9.63 -0.34
C THR A 250 -18.91 -10.62 -1.50
N ASN A 251 -19.74 -10.53 -2.55
CA ASN A 251 -19.64 -11.37 -3.74
C ASN A 251 -18.46 -11.01 -4.64
N GLU A 252 -17.88 -9.83 -4.45
CA GLU A 252 -16.72 -9.33 -5.20
C GLU A 252 -15.42 -9.42 -4.39
N PHE A 253 -15.47 -10.04 -3.20
CA PHE A 253 -14.34 -10.16 -2.31
C PHE A 253 -13.63 -11.49 -2.49
N TYR A 254 -12.38 -11.45 -2.95
CA TYR A 254 -11.52 -12.62 -3.13
C TYR A 254 -10.40 -12.61 -2.11
N VAL A 255 -10.16 -13.75 -1.49
CA VAL A 255 -9.03 -13.98 -0.58
C VAL A 255 -8.12 -15.02 -1.18
N PHE A 256 -6.86 -14.67 -1.38
CA PHE A 256 -5.78 -15.58 -1.71
C PHE A 256 -4.80 -15.57 -0.56
N HIS A 257 -4.63 -16.71 0.15
CA HIS A 257 -3.78 -16.77 1.32
C HIS A 257 -3.01 -18.09 1.36
N LEU A 258 -1.67 -18.03 1.27
CA LEU A 258 -0.82 -19.21 1.19
C LEU A 258 -0.90 -20.09 2.45
N GLY A 259 -1.05 -19.49 3.64
CA GLY A 259 -1.25 -20.21 4.89
C GLY A 259 -2.65 -20.84 5.04
N TRP A 260 -3.59 -20.54 4.12
CA TRP A 260 -4.97 -21.01 4.16
C TRP A 260 -5.47 -21.50 2.82
N PRO A 261 -4.83 -22.48 2.23
CA PRO A 261 -5.18 -22.96 0.90
C PRO A 261 -6.63 -23.42 0.78
N ASP A 262 -7.20 -24.04 1.82
CA ASP A 262 -8.57 -24.57 1.77
C ASP A 262 -9.67 -23.52 1.65
N GLN A 263 -9.41 -22.29 2.06
CA GLN A 263 -10.36 -21.20 2.09
C GLN A 263 -10.08 -20.14 1.02
N SER A 264 -8.96 -20.30 0.34
CA SER A 264 -8.46 -19.31 -0.61
C SER A 264 -9.06 -19.49 -1.98
N ALA A 265 -9.29 -18.38 -2.68
CA ALA A 265 -9.51 -18.40 -4.11
C ALA A 265 -8.25 -18.90 -4.82
N ARG A 266 -8.42 -19.58 -5.94
CA ARG A 266 -7.32 -20.17 -6.74
C ARG A 266 -6.85 -19.18 -7.80
N TYR A 267 -5.56 -19.18 -8.09
CA TYR A 267 -4.96 -18.24 -9.03
C TYR A 267 -3.80 -18.84 -9.80
N ASN A 268 -3.79 -18.71 -11.12
CA ASN A 268 -2.69 -19.14 -11.96
C ASN A 268 -1.89 -17.94 -12.47
N ALA A 269 -0.75 -17.66 -11.84
CA ALA A 269 0.10 -16.50 -12.17
C ALA A 269 0.74 -16.58 -13.55
N VAL A 270 0.84 -17.75 -14.17
CA VAL A 270 1.47 -17.97 -15.47
C VAL A 270 0.48 -18.35 -16.57
N GLY A 271 -0.79 -18.54 -16.22
CA GLY A 271 -1.82 -18.99 -17.15
C GLY A 271 -2.35 -17.91 -18.08
N ARG A 272 -2.08 -16.63 -17.79
CA ARG A 272 -2.45 -15.50 -18.63
C ARG A 272 -1.21 -14.72 -19.06
N PHE A 273 -1.07 -14.38 -20.31
CA PHE A 273 0.07 -13.68 -20.88
C PHE A 273 -0.31 -12.91 -22.15
N GLY A 274 0.28 -11.74 -22.38
CA GLY A 274 0.19 -11.00 -23.64
C GLY A 274 1.12 -11.62 -24.69
N ARG A 275 2.26 -12.11 -24.21
CA ARG A 275 3.24 -12.84 -25.02
C ARG A 275 3.66 -14.09 -24.26
N ILE A 276 3.75 -15.22 -24.93
CA ILE A 276 4.13 -16.51 -24.32
C ILE A 276 5.45 -16.41 -23.53
N SER A 277 6.38 -15.55 -23.99
CA SER A 277 7.64 -15.29 -23.29
C SER A 277 7.49 -14.73 -21.86
N GLU A 278 6.34 -14.15 -21.54
CA GLU A 278 6.07 -13.64 -20.19
C GLU A 278 6.00 -14.79 -19.17
N VAL A 279 5.51 -15.96 -19.58
CA VAL A 279 5.49 -17.18 -18.74
C VAL A 279 6.91 -17.50 -18.26
N ALA A 280 7.86 -17.56 -19.18
CA ALA A 280 9.26 -17.83 -18.85
C ALA A 280 9.87 -16.73 -17.99
N THR A 281 9.53 -15.46 -18.24
CA THR A 281 10.02 -14.32 -17.44
C THR A 281 9.51 -14.38 -16.00
N ARG A 282 8.23 -14.73 -15.79
CA ARG A 282 7.62 -14.84 -14.44
C ARG A 282 8.25 -15.96 -13.61
N ILE A 283 8.64 -17.07 -14.24
CA ILE A 283 9.26 -18.21 -13.55
C ILE A 283 10.77 -17.99 -13.37
N ALA A 284 11.50 -17.80 -14.48
CA ALA A 284 12.95 -17.63 -14.41
C ALA A 284 13.37 -16.32 -13.75
N GLY A 285 12.50 -15.31 -13.74
CA GLY A 285 12.72 -14.03 -13.04
C GLY A 285 13.00 -14.21 -11.54
N GLN A 286 12.50 -15.29 -10.94
CA GLN A 286 12.70 -15.60 -9.51
C GLN A 286 14.08 -16.16 -9.20
N LEU A 287 14.82 -16.61 -10.22
CA LEU A 287 16.17 -17.14 -10.04
C LEU A 287 17.17 -15.99 -9.84
N SER A 288 18.18 -16.23 -9.01
CA SER A 288 19.26 -15.25 -8.78
C SER A 288 19.98 -14.88 -10.08
N SER A 289 20.28 -13.59 -10.22
CA SER A 289 21.02 -13.03 -11.36
C SER A 289 22.44 -12.60 -11.01
N GLU A 290 22.95 -12.98 -9.83
CA GLU A 290 24.28 -12.56 -9.36
C GLU A 290 25.40 -13.46 -9.91
N GLY A 291 26.46 -12.86 -10.45
CA GLY A 291 27.64 -13.55 -10.92
C GLY A 291 27.36 -14.58 -12.03
N ASN A 292 27.88 -15.80 -11.85
CA ASN A 292 27.70 -16.91 -12.81
C ASN A 292 26.25 -17.41 -12.91
N SER A 293 25.38 -17.06 -11.95
CA SER A 293 23.97 -17.47 -11.93
C SER A 293 23.16 -16.82 -13.06
N ALA A 294 23.60 -15.68 -13.59
CA ALA A 294 22.92 -15.00 -14.69
C ALA A 294 22.81 -15.89 -15.96
N ALA A 295 23.87 -16.62 -16.30
CA ALA A 295 23.84 -17.54 -17.44
C ALA A 295 22.82 -18.69 -17.23
N PHE A 296 22.74 -19.23 -16.01
CA PHE A 296 21.76 -20.28 -15.68
C PHE A 296 20.32 -19.76 -15.73
N LYS A 297 20.08 -18.51 -15.28
CA LYS A 297 18.78 -17.85 -15.39
C LYS A 297 18.32 -17.73 -16.86
N GLU A 298 19.20 -17.31 -17.76
CA GLU A 298 18.89 -17.20 -19.20
C GLU A 298 18.59 -18.56 -19.83
N PHE A 299 19.31 -19.62 -19.43
CA PHE A 299 19.00 -20.97 -19.89
C PHE A 299 17.68 -21.49 -19.34
N ALA A 300 17.42 -21.29 -18.05
CA ALA A 300 16.13 -21.63 -17.46
C ALA A 300 14.99 -20.90 -18.15
N TRP A 301 15.16 -19.61 -18.42
CA TRP A 301 14.19 -18.82 -19.18
C TRP A 301 13.92 -19.42 -20.56
N ARG A 302 14.98 -19.73 -21.32
CA ARG A 302 14.84 -20.35 -22.66
C ARG A 302 14.11 -21.69 -22.58
N PHE A 303 14.45 -22.50 -21.60
CA PHE A 303 13.86 -23.83 -21.44
C PHE A 303 12.38 -23.76 -21.09
N VAL A 304 12.00 -22.94 -20.12
CA VAL A 304 10.60 -22.68 -19.77
C VAL A 304 9.83 -22.09 -20.94
N ASN A 305 10.43 -21.21 -21.72
CA ASN A 305 9.78 -20.63 -22.91
C ASN A 305 9.49 -21.69 -23.98
N ILE A 306 10.38 -22.68 -24.17
CA ILE A 306 10.14 -23.81 -25.09
C ILE A 306 8.95 -24.63 -24.60
N ILE A 307 8.90 -24.98 -23.30
CA ILE A 307 7.79 -25.73 -22.70
C ILE A 307 6.48 -24.96 -22.84
N ALA A 308 6.47 -23.68 -22.48
CA ALA A 308 5.25 -22.87 -22.53
C ALA A 308 4.71 -22.76 -23.96
N ARG A 309 5.58 -22.57 -24.97
CA ARG A 309 5.18 -22.55 -26.38
C ARG A 309 4.59 -23.86 -26.85
N ALA A 310 5.16 -24.99 -26.43
CA ALA A 310 4.66 -26.31 -26.75
C ALA A 310 3.29 -26.58 -26.09
N LEU A 311 3.13 -26.25 -24.81
CA LEU A 311 1.85 -26.39 -24.09
C LEU A 311 0.74 -25.60 -24.80
N VAL A 312 1.00 -24.33 -25.12
CA VAL A 312 0.02 -23.48 -25.82
C VAL A 312 -0.29 -24.04 -27.22
N ALA A 313 0.71 -24.52 -27.97
CA ALA A 313 0.50 -25.16 -29.27
C ALA A 313 -0.32 -26.45 -29.16
N LEU A 314 -0.26 -27.14 -28.02
CA LEU A 314 -1.12 -28.29 -27.70
C LEU A 314 -2.54 -27.89 -27.23
N GLY A 315 -2.83 -26.57 -27.10
CA GLY A 315 -4.10 -26.08 -26.60
C GLY A 315 -4.22 -26.14 -25.06
N ARG A 316 -3.10 -26.24 -24.36
CA ARG A 316 -3.06 -26.29 -22.89
C ARG A 316 -2.68 -24.93 -22.30
N ARG A 317 -3.32 -24.56 -21.22
CA ARG A 317 -2.95 -23.37 -20.42
C ARG A 317 -1.75 -23.72 -19.55
N PRO A 318 -0.61 -23.02 -19.67
CA PRO A 318 0.55 -23.26 -18.81
C PRO A 318 0.20 -23.02 -17.33
N ASP A 319 0.68 -23.90 -16.46
CA ASP A 319 0.71 -23.74 -15.02
C ASP A 319 2.01 -24.27 -14.43
N TYR A 320 2.27 -24.01 -13.15
CA TYR A 320 3.51 -24.42 -12.50
C TYR A 320 3.70 -25.94 -12.49
N LEU A 321 2.62 -26.70 -12.33
CA LEU A 321 2.68 -28.16 -12.24
C LEU A 321 3.03 -28.77 -13.60
N GLN A 322 2.37 -28.34 -14.68
CA GLN A 322 2.68 -28.79 -16.05
C GLN A 322 4.11 -28.43 -16.43
N ILE A 323 4.55 -27.20 -16.10
CA ILE A 323 5.93 -26.78 -16.39
C ILE A 323 6.92 -27.65 -15.61
N GLN A 324 6.68 -27.91 -14.32
CA GLN A 324 7.52 -28.81 -13.52
C GLN A 324 7.61 -30.21 -14.13
N GLN A 325 6.48 -30.81 -14.51
CA GLN A 325 6.44 -32.14 -15.13
C GLN A 325 7.31 -32.20 -16.39
N HIS A 326 7.24 -31.17 -17.23
CA HIS A 326 7.99 -31.14 -18.48
C HIS A 326 9.44 -30.66 -18.31
N VAL A 327 9.75 -29.95 -17.22
CA VAL A 327 11.14 -29.71 -16.79
C VAL A 327 11.81 -31.03 -16.42
N ILE A 328 11.11 -31.93 -15.73
CA ILE A 328 11.61 -33.25 -15.36
C ILE A 328 11.71 -34.16 -16.60
N ASN A 329 10.68 -34.14 -17.46
CA ASN A 329 10.60 -35.01 -18.64
C ASN A 329 10.17 -34.26 -19.89
N ILE A 330 11.13 -33.64 -20.56
CA ILE A 330 10.91 -32.92 -21.83
C ILE A 330 10.59 -33.86 -23.00
N GLU A 331 11.02 -35.13 -22.92
CA GLU A 331 10.82 -36.10 -24.01
C GLU A 331 9.34 -36.39 -24.22
N GLY A 332 8.57 -36.48 -23.12
CA GLY A 332 7.13 -36.68 -23.22
C GLY A 332 6.42 -35.57 -23.98
N LEU A 333 6.78 -34.31 -23.71
CA LEU A 333 6.24 -33.15 -24.41
C LEU A 333 6.63 -33.12 -25.87
N PHE A 334 7.88 -33.48 -26.19
CA PHE A 334 8.39 -33.58 -27.59
C PHE A 334 7.62 -34.63 -28.39
N LEU A 335 7.39 -35.81 -27.79
CA LEU A 335 6.64 -36.91 -28.46
C LEU A 335 5.18 -36.49 -28.68
N GLU A 336 4.53 -35.90 -27.71
CA GLU A 336 3.13 -35.48 -27.79
C GLU A 336 2.95 -34.38 -28.88
N TYR A 337 3.84 -33.37 -28.88
CA TYR A 337 3.80 -32.34 -29.89
C TYR A 337 4.11 -32.86 -31.28
N ALA A 338 5.12 -33.74 -31.40
CA ALA A 338 5.47 -34.38 -32.68
C ALA A 338 4.29 -35.20 -33.23
N GLN A 339 3.57 -35.92 -32.35
CA GLN A 339 2.39 -36.68 -32.77
C GLN A 339 1.33 -35.75 -33.34
N LYS A 340 0.92 -34.70 -32.61
CA LYS A 340 -0.04 -33.72 -33.10
C LYS A 340 0.39 -33.09 -34.43
N TYR A 341 1.64 -32.66 -34.50
CA TYR A 341 2.17 -32.02 -35.70
C TYR A 341 2.13 -32.91 -36.94
N PHE A 342 2.58 -34.19 -36.82
CA PHE A 342 2.57 -35.10 -37.93
C PHE A 342 1.16 -35.58 -38.31
N ASP A 343 0.27 -35.77 -37.35
CA ASP A 343 -1.12 -36.11 -37.65
C ASP A 343 -1.84 -35.01 -38.44
N GLU A 344 -1.49 -33.75 -38.21
CA GLU A 344 -2.04 -32.59 -38.93
C GLU A 344 -1.36 -32.34 -40.29
N HIS A 345 -0.04 -32.55 -40.42
CA HIS A 345 0.72 -32.07 -41.58
C HIS A 345 1.30 -33.19 -42.44
N ASP A 346 1.66 -34.36 -41.91
CA ASP A 346 2.18 -35.50 -42.64
C ASP A 346 1.83 -36.84 -41.96
N PRO A 347 0.60 -37.34 -42.13
CA PRO A 347 0.16 -38.59 -41.48
C PRO A 347 1.03 -39.82 -41.80
N ARG A 348 1.78 -39.78 -42.92
CA ARG A 348 2.70 -40.89 -43.32
C ARG A 348 4.06 -40.79 -42.62
N ALA A 349 4.33 -39.74 -41.89
CA ALA A 349 5.61 -39.55 -41.20
C ALA A 349 5.85 -40.69 -40.18
N TRP A 350 4.82 -41.17 -39.53
CA TRP A 350 4.93 -42.23 -38.50
C TRP A 350 5.44 -43.55 -39.07
N GLU A 351 5.03 -43.96 -40.27
CA GLU A 351 5.55 -45.15 -40.92
C GLU A 351 7.04 -45.07 -41.11
N LYS A 352 7.54 -43.88 -41.52
CA LYS A 352 8.98 -43.64 -41.77
C LYS A 352 9.75 -43.56 -40.44
N ILE A 353 9.18 -42.93 -39.44
CA ILE A 353 9.76 -42.80 -38.08
C ILE A 353 9.91 -44.18 -37.43
N ILE A 354 8.88 -45.04 -37.50
CA ILE A 354 8.94 -46.40 -37.02
C ILE A 354 10.01 -47.24 -37.78
N ALA A 355 10.11 -47.05 -39.09
CA ALA A 355 11.15 -47.72 -39.89
C ALA A 355 12.60 -47.23 -39.53
N ILE A 356 12.75 -45.99 -39.14
CA ILE A 356 14.03 -45.47 -38.63
C ILE A 356 14.29 -46.02 -37.22
N GLU A 357 13.31 -46.01 -36.33
CA GLU A 357 13.41 -46.54 -34.97
C GLU A 357 13.84 -48.01 -34.94
N GLY A 358 13.28 -48.84 -35.84
CA GLY A 358 13.64 -50.27 -35.97
C GLY A 358 15.08 -50.49 -36.45
N LYS A 359 15.73 -49.51 -37.00
CA LYS A 359 17.15 -49.55 -37.43
C LYS A 359 18.11 -49.00 -36.40
N LEU A 360 17.62 -48.35 -35.36
CA LEU A 360 18.44 -47.74 -34.32
C LEU A 360 18.81 -48.78 -33.26
N ASN A 361 20.09 -48.76 -32.89
CA ASN A 361 20.65 -49.53 -31.77
C ASN A 361 21.49 -48.54 -30.95
N ASP A 362 21.70 -48.82 -29.65
CA ASP A 362 22.51 -47.98 -28.76
C ASP A 362 23.89 -47.55 -29.32
N LYS A 363 24.43 -48.33 -30.26
CA LYS A 363 25.70 -48.03 -30.93
C LYS A 363 25.59 -46.92 -32.00
N ASN A 364 24.39 -46.75 -32.60
CA ASN A 364 24.15 -45.81 -33.71
C ASN A 364 23.46 -44.51 -33.23
N VAL A 365 23.19 -44.36 -31.93
CA VAL A 365 22.63 -43.13 -31.36
C VAL A 365 23.71 -42.05 -31.33
N PRO A 366 23.44 -40.82 -31.82
CA PRO A 366 24.36 -39.68 -31.71
C PRO A 366 24.79 -39.45 -30.26
N PHE A 367 26.04 -39.03 -30.06
CA PHE A 367 26.61 -38.86 -28.71
C PHE A 367 25.78 -37.90 -27.83
N ASN A 368 25.27 -36.81 -28.39
CA ASN A 368 24.44 -35.81 -27.72
C ASN A 368 23.02 -36.29 -27.43
N MET A 369 22.61 -37.47 -27.91
CA MET A 369 21.30 -38.05 -27.67
C MET A 369 21.36 -39.40 -26.92
N LYS A 370 22.55 -39.78 -26.45
CA LYS A 370 22.70 -40.99 -25.62
C LYS A 370 21.87 -40.88 -24.34
N GLY A 371 21.09 -41.94 -24.05
CA GLY A 371 20.19 -42.00 -22.92
C GLY A 371 18.80 -41.42 -23.20
N ARG A 372 18.52 -40.94 -24.41
CA ARG A 372 17.18 -40.59 -24.88
C ARG A 372 16.46 -41.82 -25.45
N SER A 373 15.11 -41.77 -25.43
CA SER A 373 14.34 -42.86 -26.07
C SER A 373 14.62 -43.00 -27.56
N LEU A 374 14.63 -44.24 -28.07
CA LEU A 374 14.92 -44.50 -29.50
C LEU A 374 13.93 -43.78 -30.42
N ARG A 375 12.68 -43.61 -29.96
CA ARG A 375 11.66 -42.87 -30.70
C ARG A 375 11.98 -41.41 -30.85
N VAL A 376 12.46 -40.74 -29.81
CA VAL A 376 12.92 -39.34 -29.84
C VAL A 376 14.07 -39.19 -30.83
N VAL A 377 15.02 -40.15 -30.85
CA VAL A 377 16.15 -40.17 -31.79
C VAL A 377 15.66 -40.37 -33.21
N ALA A 378 14.68 -41.27 -33.44
CA ALA A 378 14.10 -41.51 -34.74
C ALA A 378 13.39 -40.28 -35.31
N ILE A 379 12.61 -39.60 -34.47
CA ILE A 379 11.95 -38.33 -34.84
C ILE A 379 13.00 -37.27 -35.22
N ASP A 380 14.06 -37.14 -34.41
CA ASP A 380 15.13 -36.17 -34.69
C ASP A 380 15.83 -36.46 -36.03
N GLN A 381 16.11 -37.73 -36.34
CA GLN A 381 16.68 -38.13 -37.64
C GLN A 381 15.70 -37.88 -38.77
N TYR A 382 14.42 -38.16 -38.61
CA TYR A 382 13.40 -37.87 -39.60
C TYR A 382 13.32 -36.35 -39.92
N LEU A 383 13.30 -35.51 -38.87
CA LEU A 383 13.29 -34.05 -39.03
C LEU A 383 14.56 -33.52 -39.73
N ASN A 384 15.72 -34.17 -39.56
CA ASN A 384 16.94 -33.83 -40.29
C ASN A 384 16.80 -34.08 -41.80
N GLN A 385 16.05 -35.13 -42.18
CA GLN A 385 15.87 -35.53 -43.58
C GLN A 385 14.81 -34.65 -44.28
N THR A 386 13.76 -34.28 -43.59
CA THR A 386 12.56 -33.62 -44.14
C THR A 386 12.60 -32.10 -44.11
N ARG A 387 13.57 -31.48 -43.39
CA ARG A 387 13.72 -30.00 -43.23
C ARG A 387 12.43 -29.31 -42.81
N VAL A 388 11.72 -29.90 -41.89
CA VAL A 388 10.51 -29.29 -41.27
C VAL A 388 10.91 -27.94 -40.64
N MET A 389 10.16 -26.89 -40.94
CA MET A 389 10.36 -25.56 -40.37
C MET A 389 9.17 -25.22 -39.46
N ASP A 390 9.20 -25.71 -38.24
CA ASP A 390 8.25 -25.31 -37.19
C ASP A 390 8.99 -24.80 -35.94
N PRO A 391 8.79 -23.55 -35.54
CA PRO A 391 9.53 -22.96 -34.43
C PRO A 391 9.33 -23.66 -33.06
N VAL A 392 8.21 -24.33 -32.84
CA VAL A 392 7.95 -25.08 -31.60
C VAL A 392 8.70 -26.41 -31.66
N MET A 393 8.60 -27.10 -32.77
CA MET A 393 9.35 -28.34 -33.04
C MET A 393 10.85 -28.12 -32.91
N ASP A 394 11.39 -27.06 -33.51
CA ASP A 394 12.82 -26.72 -33.46
C ASP A 394 13.26 -26.38 -32.03
N GLY A 395 12.41 -25.70 -31.27
CA GLY A 395 12.63 -25.43 -29.84
C GLY A 395 12.75 -26.72 -29.04
N LEU A 396 11.75 -27.61 -29.13
CA LEU A 396 11.73 -28.88 -28.43
C LEU A 396 12.90 -29.79 -28.87
N ARG A 397 13.17 -29.83 -30.13
CA ARG A 397 14.31 -30.55 -30.71
C ARG A 397 15.65 -30.04 -30.15
N SER A 398 15.83 -28.72 -30.05
CA SER A 398 16.99 -28.11 -29.40
C SER A 398 17.10 -28.57 -27.92
N ALA A 399 15.99 -28.64 -27.21
CA ALA A 399 15.97 -29.02 -25.79
C ALA A 399 16.34 -30.50 -25.58
N VAL A 400 15.84 -31.44 -26.40
CA VAL A 400 16.18 -32.85 -26.25
C VAL A 400 17.61 -33.17 -26.71
N ARG A 401 18.23 -32.31 -27.51
CA ARG A 401 19.63 -32.43 -27.96
C ARG A 401 20.65 -31.92 -26.96
N TYR A 402 20.23 -31.25 -25.88
CA TYR A 402 21.18 -30.84 -24.85
C TYR A 402 21.82 -32.06 -24.17
N ASP A 403 23.13 -31.96 -23.97
CA ASP A 403 23.87 -32.93 -23.17
C ASP A 403 23.25 -33.07 -21.80
N LYS A 404 23.08 -34.29 -21.34
CA LYS A 404 22.41 -34.59 -20.06
C LYS A 404 23.07 -33.88 -18.89
N THR A 405 24.39 -33.79 -18.85
CA THR A 405 25.13 -33.11 -17.77
C THR A 405 24.87 -31.61 -17.74
N TYR A 406 24.61 -31.00 -18.87
CA TYR A 406 24.25 -29.60 -18.98
C TYR A 406 22.79 -29.36 -18.60
N PHE A 407 21.93 -30.26 -19.06
CA PHE A 407 20.52 -30.28 -18.68
C PHE A 407 20.33 -30.38 -17.14
N ASP A 408 21.06 -31.31 -16.50
CA ASP A 408 21.01 -31.53 -15.05
C ASP A 408 21.39 -30.25 -14.26
N LYS A 409 22.29 -29.42 -14.78
CA LYS A 409 22.64 -28.12 -14.16
C LYS A 409 21.54 -27.09 -14.27
N ILE A 410 20.81 -27.04 -15.38
CA ILE A 410 19.66 -26.13 -15.56
C ILE A 410 18.53 -26.57 -14.62
N VAL A 411 18.23 -27.85 -14.59
CA VAL A 411 17.21 -28.46 -13.75
C VAL A 411 17.54 -28.26 -12.27
N ALA A 412 18.80 -28.39 -11.88
CA ALA A 412 19.25 -28.21 -10.51
C ALA A 412 18.98 -26.79 -9.94
N SER A 413 18.89 -25.78 -10.78
CA SER A 413 18.55 -24.40 -10.32
C SER A 413 17.05 -24.12 -10.34
N LEU A 414 16.32 -24.65 -11.31
CA LEU A 414 14.90 -24.36 -11.53
C LEU A 414 13.96 -25.30 -10.77
N LEU A 415 14.32 -26.61 -10.71
CA LEU A 415 13.46 -27.63 -10.13
C LEU A 415 13.15 -27.39 -8.64
N PRO A 416 14.12 -27.04 -7.77
CA PRO A 416 13.83 -26.76 -6.36
C PRO A 416 12.82 -25.63 -6.15
N LEU A 417 12.85 -24.59 -7.00
CA LEU A 417 11.87 -23.52 -6.96
C LEU A 417 10.48 -24.03 -7.33
N LEU A 418 10.39 -24.80 -8.45
CA LEU A 418 9.12 -25.38 -8.90
C LEU A 418 8.57 -26.38 -7.89
N GLU A 419 9.43 -27.23 -7.29
CA GLU A 419 9.03 -28.16 -6.25
C GLU A 419 8.45 -27.47 -5.02
N LYS A 420 9.09 -26.39 -4.54
CA LYS A 420 8.55 -25.59 -3.43
C LYS A 420 7.16 -25.02 -3.77
N LEU A 421 6.98 -24.51 -4.99
CA LEU A 421 5.72 -23.92 -5.43
C LEU A 421 4.62 -24.98 -5.63
N THR A 422 4.96 -26.22 -6.02
CA THR A 422 3.99 -27.28 -6.36
C THR A 422 3.84 -28.32 -5.26
N THR A 423 4.36 -28.11 -4.05
CA THR A 423 4.27 -29.07 -2.95
C THR A 423 2.92 -28.98 -2.23
N GLY A 424 2.25 -30.13 -2.05
CA GLY A 424 1.05 -30.27 -1.26
C GLY A 424 -0.13 -29.44 -1.77
N ARG A 425 -0.88 -28.81 -0.86
CA ARG A 425 -2.09 -28.02 -1.19
C ARG A 425 -1.78 -26.70 -1.90
N MET A 426 -0.53 -26.28 -1.90
CA MET A 426 -0.09 -25.11 -2.65
C MET A 426 -0.26 -25.31 -4.15
N ALA A 427 -0.01 -26.52 -4.65
CA ALA A 427 -0.20 -26.83 -6.08
C ALA A 427 -1.64 -26.55 -6.53
N GLU A 428 -2.63 -26.98 -5.74
CA GLU A 428 -4.05 -26.74 -6.04
C GLU A 428 -4.39 -25.23 -6.09
N LEU A 429 -3.70 -24.42 -5.29
CA LEU A 429 -3.95 -23.02 -5.16
C LEU A 429 -3.40 -22.21 -6.37
N ILE A 430 -2.18 -22.53 -6.83
CA ILE A 430 -1.48 -21.78 -7.86
C ILE A 430 -1.44 -22.46 -9.24
N ALA A 431 -1.82 -23.73 -9.30
CA ALA A 431 -2.01 -24.50 -10.54
C ALA A 431 -3.43 -25.12 -10.56
N PRO A 432 -4.49 -24.28 -10.57
CA PRO A 432 -5.87 -24.75 -10.44
C PRO A 432 -6.28 -25.60 -11.66
N ASP A 433 -6.99 -26.72 -11.40
CA ASP A 433 -7.71 -27.42 -12.44
C ASP A 433 -8.99 -26.63 -12.78
N TYR A 434 -9.05 -26.12 -14.01
CA TYR A 434 -10.18 -25.34 -14.52
C TYR A 434 -11.42 -26.22 -14.84
N HIS A 435 -11.24 -27.53 -14.91
CA HIS A 435 -12.31 -28.49 -15.21
C HIS A 435 -12.90 -29.16 -13.95
N ASP A 436 -12.29 -28.94 -12.78
CA ASP A 436 -12.79 -29.46 -11.52
C ASP A 436 -13.97 -28.64 -11.02
N VAL A 437 -15.18 -29.10 -11.33
CA VAL A 437 -16.45 -28.51 -10.87
C VAL A 437 -16.79 -28.86 -9.41
N ASN A 438 -16.05 -29.77 -8.77
CA ASN A 438 -16.31 -30.16 -7.38
C ASN A 438 -15.62 -29.23 -6.39
N ASP A 439 -14.60 -28.50 -6.81
CA ASP A 439 -13.93 -27.52 -5.95
C ASP A 439 -14.72 -26.21 -5.90
N PRO A 440 -15.32 -25.85 -4.74
CA PRO A 440 -16.13 -24.64 -4.61
C PRO A 440 -15.29 -23.35 -4.58
N ARG A 441 -13.96 -23.43 -4.50
CA ARG A 441 -13.08 -22.27 -4.44
C ARG A 441 -13.04 -21.56 -5.79
N PRO A 442 -13.31 -20.24 -5.85
CA PRO A 442 -13.29 -19.52 -7.12
C PRO A 442 -11.88 -19.45 -7.70
N ILE A 443 -11.79 -19.46 -9.01
CA ILE A 443 -10.56 -19.12 -9.73
C ILE A 443 -10.70 -17.68 -10.20
N PHE A 444 -9.70 -16.83 -9.97
CA PHE A 444 -9.70 -15.46 -10.45
C PHE A 444 -8.46 -15.12 -11.26
N ASP A 445 -8.56 -14.12 -12.10
CA ASP A 445 -7.47 -13.45 -12.78
C ASP A 445 -7.60 -11.92 -12.62
N TRP A 446 -6.51 -11.19 -12.85
CA TRP A 446 -6.51 -9.73 -12.65
C TRP A 446 -7.46 -9.00 -13.61
N MET A 447 -7.71 -9.50 -14.80
CA MET A 447 -8.66 -8.86 -15.71
C MET A 447 -10.10 -9.01 -15.22
N GLN A 448 -10.47 -10.20 -14.70
CA GLN A 448 -11.78 -10.38 -14.05
C GLN A 448 -11.92 -9.48 -12.83
N VAL A 449 -10.87 -9.37 -12.02
CA VAL A 449 -10.83 -8.45 -10.85
C VAL A 449 -11.13 -7.02 -11.29
N VAL A 450 -10.50 -6.57 -12.37
CA VAL A 450 -10.73 -5.20 -12.88
C VAL A 450 -12.13 -5.04 -13.49
N ARG A 451 -12.60 -6.00 -14.27
CA ARG A 451 -13.93 -5.96 -14.88
C ARG A 451 -15.05 -5.98 -13.85
N LYS A 452 -14.94 -6.84 -12.83
CA LYS A 452 -15.91 -6.94 -11.72
C LYS A 452 -15.74 -5.85 -10.68
N ARG A 453 -14.68 -5.03 -10.78
CA ARG A 453 -14.31 -4.01 -9.78
C ARG A 453 -14.14 -4.63 -8.39
N ALA A 454 -13.52 -5.79 -8.32
CA ALA A 454 -13.45 -6.61 -7.14
C ALA A 454 -12.47 -6.08 -6.09
N VAL A 455 -12.60 -6.61 -4.88
CA VAL A 455 -11.68 -6.43 -3.76
C VAL A 455 -10.89 -7.72 -3.58
N VAL A 456 -9.56 -7.64 -3.59
CA VAL A 456 -8.69 -8.82 -3.46
C VAL A 456 -7.73 -8.61 -2.30
N TYR A 457 -7.68 -9.59 -1.41
CA TYR A 457 -6.65 -9.69 -0.38
C TYR A 457 -5.68 -10.82 -0.73
N VAL A 458 -4.39 -10.53 -0.78
CA VAL A 458 -3.30 -11.46 -1.07
C VAL A 458 -2.41 -11.58 0.17
N GLY A 459 -2.58 -12.65 0.95
CA GLY A 459 -1.76 -12.99 2.11
C GLY A 459 -0.69 -14.01 1.71
N LEU A 460 0.59 -13.65 1.78
CA LEU A 460 1.67 -14.48 1.27
C LEU A 460 2.34 -15.35 2.34
N ASP A 461 2.01 -15.16 3.62
CA ASP A 461 2.55 -15.93 4.75
C ASP A 461 4.09 -16.06 4.75
N ALA A 462 4.77 -14.95 4.47
CA ALA A 462 6.23 -14.91 4.37
C ALA A 462 6.97 -15.30 5.68
N LEU A 463 6.24 -15.37 6.79
CA LEU A 463 6.79 -15.83 8.07
C LEU A 463 7.02 -17.36 8.07
N SER A 464 6.22 -18.11 7.30
CA SER A 464 6.36 -19.56 7.17
C SER A 464 7.40 -19.94 6.11
N ASP A 465 7.34 -19.33 4.92
CA ASP A 465 8.33 -19.51 3.84
C ASP A 465 8.49 -18.24 3.01
N THR A 466 9.58 -17.51 3.28
CA THR A 466 9.88 -16.24 2.60
C THR A 466 10.17 -16.41 1.11
N GLU A 467 10.79 -17.53 0.67
CA GLU A 467 11.13 -17.76 -0.74
C GLU A 467 9.88 -18.02 -1.58
N VAL A 468 8.99 -18.87 -1.08
CA VAL A 468 7.70 -19.16 -1.74
C VAL A 468 6.83 -17.91 -1.78
N ALA A 469 6.73 -17.19 -0.68
CA ALA A 469 5.98 -15.94 -0.61
C ALA A 469 6.47 -14.91 -1.63
N ALA A 470 7.78 -14.73 -1.72
CA ALA A 470 8.40 -13.82 -2.69
C ALA A 470 8.16 -14.29 -4.14
N ALA A 471 8.31 -15.59 -4.42
CA ALA A 471 8.12 -16.14 -5.77
C ALA A 471 6.67 -15.98 -6.25
N VAL A 472 5.69 -16.33 -5.41
CA VAL A 472 4.27 -16.18 -5.74
C VAL A 472 3.91 -14.69 -5.86
N GLY A 473 4.29 -13.88 -4.88
CA GLY A 473 4.03 -12.44 -4.89
C GLY A 473 4.59 -11.74 -6.13
N ASN A 474 5.85 -11.98 -6.48
CA ASN A 474 6.47 -11.40 -7.66
C ASN A 474 5.82 -11.87 -8.96
N SER A 475 5.42 -13.16 -9.04
CA SER A 475 4.71 -13.67 -10.22
C SER A 475 3.32 -13.02 -10.38
N MET A 476 2.59 -12.84 -9.27
CA MET A 476 1.30 -12.14 -9.28
C MET A 476 1.45 -10.66 -9.65
N PHE A 477 2.51 -10.00 -9.17
CA PHE A 477 2.83 -8.62 -9.56
C PHE A 477 3.17 -8.50 -11.04
N SER A 478 4.02 -9.39 -11.56
CA SER A 478 4.39 -9.39 -12.97
C SER A 478 3.18 -9.60 -13.89
N ASP A 479 2.24 -10.47 -13.48
CA ASP A 479 0.97 -10.63 -14.18
C ASP A 479 0.12 -9.36 -14.12
N LEU A 480 0.01 -8.72 -12.96
CA LEU A 480 -0.71 -7.45 -12.82
C LEU A 480 -0.12 -6.34 -13.72
N VAL A 481 1.21 -6.28 -13.82
CA VAL A 481 1.91 -5.36 -14.75
C VAL A 481 1.53 -5.63 -16.20
N SER A 482 1.49 -6.90 -16.58
CA SER A 482 1.08 -7.33 -17.94
C SER A 482 -0.36 -6.93 -18.23
N VAL A 483 -1.28 -7.14 -17.28
CA VAL A 483 -2.69 -6.73 -17.39
C VAL A 483 -2.82 -5.21 -17.46
N ALA A 484 -2.10 -4.46 -16.65
CA ALA A 484 -2.06 -3.00 -16.73
C ALA A 484 -1.56 -2.50 -18.10
N GLY A 485 -0.53 -3.17 -18.65
CA GLY A 485 -0.04 -2.92 -20.01
C GLY A 485 -1.07 -3.22 -21.09
N HIS A 486 -1.87 -4.27 -20.93
CA HIS A 486 -2.97 -4.61 -21.80
C HIS A 486 -4.09 -3.56 -21.75
N ILE A 487 -4.54 -3.19 -20.53
CA ILE A 487 -5.55 -2.15 -20.31
C ILE A 487 -5.12 -0.81 -20.90
N TYR A 488 -3.84 -0.46 -20.77
CA TYR A 488 -3.30 0.78 -21.34
C TYR A 488 -3.42 0.82 -22.86
N LYS A 489 -3.24 -0.32 -23.54
CA LYS A 489 -3.26 -0.42 -25.01
C LYS A 489 -4.66 -0.60 -25.58
N TYR A 490 -5.47 -1.45 -24.97
CA TYR A 490 -6.73 -1.95 -25.55
C TYR A 490 -7.96 -1.55 -24.73
N GLY A 491 -7.77 -0.96 -23.55
CA GLY A 491 -8.88 -0.72 -22.62
C GLY A 491 -9.26 -1.97 -21.83
N ILE A 492 -10.34 -1.86 -21.05
CA ILE A 492 -10.83 -2.96 -20.20
C ILE A 492 -11.64 -3.97 -21.03
N ASP A 493 -12.33 -3.48 -22.04
CA ASP A 493 -13.26 -4.24 -22.88
C ASP A 493 -12.69 -4.56 -24.26
N ASP A 494 -11.37 -4.57 -24.40
CA ASP A 494 -10.66 -4.89 -25.64
C ASP A 494 -11.08 -4.06 -26.88
N GLY A 495 -11.58 -2.84 -26.64
CA GLY A 495 -12.02 -1.94 -27.70
C GLY A 495 -13.38 -2.30 -28.32
N LEU A 496 -14.22 -3.09 -27.63
CA LEU A 496 -15.55 -3.45 -28.10
C LEU A 496 -16.44 -2.20 -28.25
N PRO A 497 -17.29 -2.12 -29.30
CA PRO A 497 -18.23 -1.03 -29.49
C PRO A 497 -19.22 -0.96 -28.32
N GLY A 498 -19.40 0.24 -27.76
CA GLY A 498 -20.31 0.45 -26.62
C GLY A 498 -19.67 0.29 -25.24
N ALA A 499 -18.40 -0.12 -25.19
CA ALA A 499 -17.67 -0.18 -23.94
C ALA A 499 -17.52 1.21 -23.29
N ALA A 500 -17.64 1.26 -21.97
CA ALA A 500 -17.44 2.48 -21.22
C ALA A 500 -16.00 2.97 -21.40
N SER A 501 -15.80 4.12 -22.02
CA SER A 501 -14.48 4.71 -22.30
C SER A 501 -13.75 5.24 -21.06
N GLY A 502 -14.19 4.85 -19.85
CA GLY A 502 -13.67 5.34 -18.58
C GLY A 502 -12.53 4.49 -18.05
N LYS A 503 -11.43 5.13 -17.63
CA LYS A 503 -10.38 4.46 -16.84
C LYS A 503 -10.98 4.03 -15.50
N VAL A 504 -10.81 2.76 -15.14
CA VAL A 504 -11.13 2.25 -13.80
C VAL A 504 -9.96 2.53 -12.88
N ALA A 505 -10.25 3.07 -11.69
CA ALA A 505 -9.23 3.23 -10.67
C ALA A 505 -8.92 1.88 -10.03
N ILE A 506 -7.65 1.48 -10.06
CA ILE A 506 -7.13 0.27 -9.45
C ILE A 506 -6.26 0.69 -8.28
N ASN A 507 -6.80 0.60 -7.07
CA ASN A 507 -6.10 0.94 -5.83
C ASN A 507 -5.30 -0.26 -5.36
N LEU A 508 -3.99 -0.21 -5.54
CA LEU A 508 -3.05 -1.24 -5.12
C LEU A 508 -2.36 -0.82 -3.83
N HIS A 509 -2.58 -1.58 -2.76
CA HIS A 509 -1.89 -1.43 -1.49
C HIS A 509 -0.87 -2.55 -1.33
N ALA A 510 0.41 -2.19 -1.20
CA ALA A 510 1.51 -3.13 -1.02
C ALA A 510 2.11 -2.93 0.38
N ASP A 511 1.69 -3.75 1.36
CA ASP A 511 2.32 -3.75 2.69
C ASP A 511 3.67 -4.47 2.61
N GLU A 512 4.59 -4.13 3.50
CA GLU A 512 5.99 -4.60 3.47
C GLU A 512 6.56 -4.63 2.04
N PHE A 513 6.40 -3.50 1.36
CA PHE A 513 6.72 -3.33 -0.06
C PHE A 513 8.12 -3.84 -0.45
N ASN A 514 9.09 -3.74 0.45
CA ASN A 514 10.43 -4.28 0.29
C ASN A 514 10.46 -5.80 0.04
N GLU A 515 9.47 -6.56 0.52
CA GLU A 515 9.39 -8.01 0.27
C GLU A 515 8.92 -8.32 -1.17
N LEU A 516 8.12 -7.43 -1.74
CA LEU A 516 7.42 -7.60 -3.02
C LEU A 516 8.14 -6.94 -4.19
N ILE A 517 9.12 -6.08 -3.93
CA ILE A 517 9.77 -5.29 -4.96
C ILE A 517 10.74 -6.14 -5.79
N GLY A 518 10.60 -6.03 -7.12
CA GLY A 518 11.49 -6.64 -8.11
C GLY A 518 11.71 -5.73 -9.30
N ASP A 519 12.47 -6.18 -10.29
CA ASP A 519 12.74 -5.40 -11.52
C ASP A 519 11.46 -5.05 -12.31
N GLU A 520 10.41 -5.87 -12.18
CA GLU A 520 9.10 -5.68 -12.80
C GLU A 520 8.31 -4.49 -12.24
N PHE A 521 8.63 -4.08 -11.01
CA PHE A 521 7.92 -3.01 -10.33
C PHE A 521 8.23 -1.61 -10.92
N ILE A 522 9.44 -1.41 -11.43
CA ILE A 522 9.85 -0.13 -12.01
C ILE A 522 8.97 0.26 -13.22
N PRO A 523 8.76 -0.62 -14.21
CA PRO A 523 7.82 -0.35 -15.30
C PRO A 523 6.39 -0.10 -14.83
N MET A 524 5.93 -0.76 -13.78
CA MET A 524 4.59 -0.61 -13.23
C MET A 524 4.37 0.80 -12.69
N ILE A 525 5.25 1.30 -11.84
CA ILE A 525 5.15 2.66 -11.29
C ILE A 525 5.26 3.70 -12.41
N ASN A 526 6.20 3.52 -13.34
CA ASN A 526 6.43 4.52 -14.38
C ASN A 526 5.27 4.64 -15.38
N LYS A 527 4.52 3.56 -15.65
CA LYS A 527 3.53 3.49 -16.73
C LYS A 527 2.13 3.12 -16.26
N GLY A 528 1.99 2.50 -15.08
CA GLY A 528 0.72 1.97 -14.58
C GLY A 528 -0.34 3.03 -14.31
N GLY A 529 0.04 4.25 -13.97
CA GLY A 529 -0.89 5.38 -13.82
C GLY A 529 -1.73 5.66 -15.06
N GLY A 530 -1.17 5.40 -16.26
CA GLY A 530 -1.88 5.50 -17.52
C GLY A 530 -3.03 4.48 -17.68
N ALA A 531 -2.90 3.31 -17.04
CA ALA A 531 -3.93 2.26 -16.99
C ALA A 531 -4.92 2.44 -15.83
N GLY A 532 -4.77 3.47 -15.00
CA GLY A 532 -5.61 3.69 -13.82
C GLY A 532 -5.07 3.10 -12.53
N LEU A 533 -3.85 2.53 -12.54
CA LEU A 533 -3.23 1.96 -11.36
C LEU A 533 -2.73 3.06 -10.40
N GLN A 534 -3.11 2.95 -9.14
CA GLN A 534 -2.75 3.86 -8.05
C GLN A 534 -2.10 3.04 -6.94
N VAL A 535 -0.76 3.11 -6.87
CA VAL A 535 0.00 2.31 -5.89
C VAL A 535 0.17 3.09 -4.61
N THR A 536 -0.10 2.44 -3.48
CA THR A 536 0.28 2.89 -2.15
C THR A 536 1.19 1.83 -1.53
N ALA A 537 2.48 2.15 -1.45
CA ALA A 537 3.51 1.26 -0.92
C ALA A 537 3.80 1.58 0.54
N TYR A 538 3.84 0.56 1.40
CA TYR A 538 4.17 0.70 2.82
C TYR A 538 5.49 -0.02 3.09
N THR A 539 6.47 0.67 3.66
CA THR A 539 7.77 0.08 3.99
C THR A 539 8.36 0.69 5.26
N GLN A 540 9.41 0.11 5.79
CA GLN A 540 9.99 0.57 7.06
C GLN A 540 11.05 1.63 6.84
N THR A 541 12.05 1.34 6.01
CA THR A 541 13.20 2.22 5.77
C THR A 541 13.55 2.28 4.28
N LEU A 542 14.35 3.28 3.91
CA LEU A 542 14.96 3.37 2.59
C LEU A 542 15.94 2.22 2.35
N SER A 543 16.70 1.87 3.39
CA SER A 543 17.72 0.81 3.33
C SER A 543 17.11 -0.57 3.03
N ASP A 544 15.87 -0.86 3.46
CA ASP A 544 15.18 -2.11 3.13
C ASP A 544 14.94 -2.24 1.63
N ILE A 545 14.57 -1.13 0.98
CA ILE A 545 14.39 -1.07 -0.48
C ILE A 545 15.74 -1.23 -1.19
N GLU A 546 16.78 -0.51 -0.72
CA GLU A 546 18.12 -0.58 -1.29
C GLU A 546 18.71 -1.98 -1.19
N ALA A 547 18.54 -2.65 -0.06
CA ALA A 547 19.03 -4.01 0.20
C ALA A 547 18.36 -5.03 -0.73
N LYS A 548 17.04 -4.94 -0.93
CA LYS A 548 16.31 -5.88 -1.79
C LYS A 548 16.66 -5.72 -3.27
N ILE A 549 16.83 -4.49 -3.73
CA ILE A 549 17.15 -4.19 -5.14
C ILE A 549 18.63 -4.41 -5.43
N GLY A 550 19.49 -4.34 -4.41
CA GLY A 550 20.94 -4.46 -4.56
C GLY A 550 21.59 -3.29 -5.30
N ASN A 551 20.83 -2.24 -5.67
CA ASN A 551 21.30 -1.09 -6.42
C ASN A 551 20.65 0.21 -5.95
N ARG A 552 21.44 1.08 -5.35
CA ARG A 552 20.98 2.36 -4.80
C ARG A 552 20.36 3.30 -5.84
N SER A 553 20.88 3.31 -7.06
CA SER A 553 20.36 4.16 -8.13
C SER A 553 18.97 3.68 -8.59
N LYS A 554 18.75 2.36 -8.71
CA LYS A 554 17.42 1.79 -8.99
C LYS A 554 16.44 2.07 -7.85
N ALA A 555 16.86 1.95 -6.60
CA ALA A 555 16.04 2.29 -5.43
C ALA A 555 15.63 3.78 -5.45
N GLY A 556 16.58 4.66 -5.73
CA GLY A 556 16.32 6.09 -5.91
C GLY A 556 15.34 6.39 -7.06
N GLN A 557 15.43 5.65 -8.17
CA GLN A 557 14.49 5.77 -9.29
C GLN A 557 13.07 5.36 -8.89
N ILE A 558 12.91 4.30 -8.11
CA ILE A 558 11.60 3.85 -7.63
C ILE A 558 10.98 4.89 -6.71
N ILE A 559 11.74 5.36 -5.72
CA ILE A 559 11.27 6.35 -4.75
C ILE A 559 10.92 7.67 -5.43
N GLY A 560 11.72 8.09 -6.42
CA GLY A 560 11.49 9.31 -7.19
C GLY A 560 10.18 9.31 -8.00
N ASN A 561 9.54 8.16 -8.19
CA ASN A 561 8.26 8.03 -8.88
C ASN A 561 7.04 8.09 -7.94
N PHE A 562 7.24 8.20 -6.62
CA PHE A 562 6.16 8.42 -5.67
C PHE A 562 5.99 9.92 -5.42
N ASN A 563 4.90 10.49 -5.92
CA ASN A 563 4.62 11.93 -5.76
C ASN A 563 4.13 12.27 -4.35
N ASN A 564 3.52 11.32 -3.65
CA ASN A 564 2.98 11.53 -2.32
C ASN A 564 3.82 10.75 -1.29
N LEU A 565 4.39 11.46 -0.34
CA LEU A 565 5.22 10.88 0.71
C LEU A 565 4.56 11.05 2.08
N PHE A 566 4.30 9.93 2.76
CA PHE A 566 3.83 9.89 4.15
C PHE A 566 4.94 9.35 5.04
N MET A 567 5.49 10.21 5.89
CA MET A 567 6.59 9.86 6.78
C MET A 567 6.10 9.78 8.21
N LEU A 568 5.91 8.55 8.72
CA LEU A 568 5.71 8.30 10.14
C LEU A 568 7.05 8.36 10.87
N ARG A 569 7.07 8.00 12.15
CA ARG A 569 8.34 7.94 12.87
C ARG A 569 9.27 6.89 12.26
N VAL A 570 10.46 7.32 11.88
CA VAL A 570 11.56 6.46 11.43
C VAL A 570 12.74 6.61 12.39
N ARG A 571 13.61 5.62 12.42
CA ARG A 571 14.82 5.64 13.25
C ARG A 571 16.08 5.97 12.46
N GLU A 572 16.10 5.58 11.21
CA GLU A 572 17.20 5.80 10.31
C GLU A 572 17.22 7.25 9.81
N THR A 573 18.36 7.92 9.98
CA THR A 573 18.52 9.32 9.58
C THR A 573 18.40 9.49 8.07
N ALA A 574 18.99 8.59 7.27
CA ALA A 574 18.91 8.65 5.80
C ALA A 574 17.46 8.58 5.30
N THR A 575 16.62 7.74 5.92
CA THR A 575 15.19 7.70 5.61
C THR A 575 14.48 9.01 6.00
N ALA A 576 14.82 9.63 7.15
CA ALA A 576 14.25 10.91 7.55
C ALA A 576 14.68 12.05 6.60
N GLU A 577 15.91 12.02 6.12
CA GLU A 577 16.49 12.99 5.17
C GLU A 577 15.78 12.94 3.81
N LEU A 578 15.20 11.82 3.42
CA LEU A 578 14.37 11.72 2.22
C LEU A 578 13.25 12.78 2.20
N LEU A 579 12.64 13.05 3.37
CA LEU A 579 11.64 14.10 3.52
C LEU A 579 12.29 15.48 3.71
N THR A 580 13.23 15.58 4.66
CA THR A 580 13.71 16.89 5.14
C THR A 580 14.56 17.63 4.10
N ASN A 581 15.28 16.90 3.23
CA ASN A 581 16.09 17.49 2.16
C ASN A 581 15.24 18.07 1.01
N GLN A 582 13.95 17.72 0.92
CA GLN A 582 13.03 18.28 -0.06
C GLN A 582 12.39 19.61 0.42
N LEU A 583 12.61 19.98 1.68
CA LEU A 583 11.97 21.14 2.28
C LEU A 583 12.88 22.38 2.23
N PRO A 584 12.30 23.58 2.06
CA PRO A 584 13.07 24.82 2.06
C PRO A 584 13.59 25.16 3.45
N LYS A 585 14.59 26.03 3.50
CA LYS A 585 14.99 26.72 4.74
C LYS A 585 14.04 27.86 5.02
N VAL A 586 13.77 28.10 6.30
CA VAL A 586 12.91 29.17 6.79
C VAL A 586 13.67 30.07 7.77
N GLN A 587 13.26 31.31 7.91
CA GLN A 587 13.86 32.24 8.89
C GLN A 587 13.15 32.05 10.24
N VAL A 588 13.94 31.89 11.29
CA VAL A 588 13.48 31.88 12.68
C VAL A 588 14.03 33.10 13.38
N PHE A 589 13.19 33.75 14.14
CA PHE A 589 13.52 35.00 14.86
C PHE A 589 13.70 34.68 16.35
N THR A 590 14.83 35.09 16.91
CA THR A 590 15.13 34.96 18.33
C THR A 590 15.29 36.32 18.94
N ALA A 591 14.50 36.64 19.95
CA ALA A 591 14.64 37.86 20.73
C ALA A 591 15.56 37.60 21.92
N THR A 592 16.66 38.30 22.00
CA THR A 592 17.60 38.22 23.11
C THR A 592 17.63 39.58 23.81
N PRO A 593 17.31 39.68 25.10
CA PRO A 593 17.46 40.92 25.82
C PRO A 593 18.96 41.22 25.95
N ALA A 594 19.38 42.32 25.39
CA ALA A 594 20.73 42.86 25.53
C ALA A 594 20.72 44.02 26.55
N SER A 595 21.51 43.91 27.59
CA SER A 595 21.72 44.95 28.56
C SER A 595 23.12 45.53 28.35
N SER A 596 23.18 46.83 28.04
CA SER A 596 24.44 47.54 27.95
C SER A 596 24.51 48.58 29.08
N ALA A 597 25.65 48.60 29.76
CA ALA A 597 25.99 49.62 30.71
C ALA A 597 27.13 50.48 30.12
N SER A 598 26.95 51.75 30.03
CA SER A 598 28.04 52.68 29.69
C SER A 598 28.42 53.51 30.91
N ASP A 599 29.71 53.48 31.24
CA ASP A 599 30.30 54.34 32.25
C ASP A 599 30.99 55.49 31.54
N ALA A 600 30.57 56.72 31.82
CA ALA A 600 31.19 57.90 31.20
C ALA A 600 32.42 58.31 32.00
N VAL A 601 33.57 58.28 31.34
CA VAL A 601 34.91 58.61 31.92
C VAL A 601 35.01 59.97 32.59
N ASN A 602 34.05 60.86 32.39
CA ASN A 602 34.12 62.21 32.83
C ASN A 602 33.01 62.72 33.77
N GLY A 603 32.27 61.85 34.44
CA GLY A 603 31.22 62.33 35.35
C GLY A 603 30.94 61.39 36.51
N LYS A 604 31.04 61.85 37.73
CA LYS A 604 30.83 61.10 38.96
C LYS A 604 29.38 60.52 39.15
N THR A 605 28.48 60.65 38.18
CA THR A 605 27.06 60.26 38.28
C THR A 605 26.38 59.81 36.98
N ALA A 606 27.12 59.45 35.93
CA ALA A 606 26.52 59.10 34.64
C ALA A 606 26.65 57.62 34.35
N PHE A 607 26.07 56.77 35.20
CA PHE A 607 25.79 55.37 34.88
C PHE A 607 24.46 55.31 34.11
N THR A 608 24.51 54.97 32.84
CA THR A 608 23.32 54.68 32.04
C THR A 608 23.29 53.23 31.70
N SER A 609 22.25 52.52 32.18
CA SER A 609 21.94 51.16 31.73
C SER A 609 20.83 51.23 30.68
N ASN A 610 21.07 50.65 29.54
CA ASN A 610 20.07 50.54 28.49
C ASN A 610 19.76 49.06 28.25
N THR A 611 18.48 48.72 28.37
CA THR A 611 18.02 47.36 28.02
C THR A 611 17.24 47.48 26.72
N HIS A 612 17.66 46.74 25.70
CA HIS A 612 16.95 46.67 24.44
C HIS A 612 16.83 45.24 23.99
N ASP A 613 15.74 44.93 23.31
CA ASP A 613 15.52 43.63 22.71
C ASP A 613 16.22 43.62 21.33
N GLN A 614 17.22 42.75 21.18
CA GLN A 614 17.85 42.47 19.90
C GLN A 614 17.16 41.30 19.24
N VAL A 615 16.56 41.50 18.08
CA VAL A 615 15.95 40.47 17.28
C VAL A 615 16.94 40.00 16.21
N SER A 616 17.38 38.77 16.27
CA SER A 616 18.20 38.13 15.25
C SER A 616 17.37 37.18 14.39
N ALA A 617 17.62 37.13 13.09
CA ALA A 617 17.01 36.22 12.16
C ALA A 617 18.03 35.16 11.73
N THR A 618 17.70 33.90 11.94
CA THR A 618 18.56 32.76 11.58
C THR A 618 17.84 31.89 10.57
N SER A 619 18.52 31.46 9.51
CA SER A 619 17.97 30.52 8.52
C SER A 619 18.18 29.10 9.00
N VAL A 620 17.09 28.37 9.21
CA VAL A 620 17.09 26.97 9.66
C VAL A 620 16.30 26.10 8.69
N PRO A 621 16.55 24.77 8.61
CA PRO A 621 15.68 23.87 7.87
C PRO A 621 14.25 23.96 8.40
N MET A 622 13.25 23.86 7.50
CA MET A 622 11.84 23.88 7.90
C MET A 622 11.51 22.75 8.87
N LEU A 623 12.14 21.60 8.68
CA LEU A 623 12.05 20.43 9.55
C LEU A 623 13.42 19.74 9.60
N GLU A 624 13.87 19.35 10.78
CA GLU A 624 15.11 18.58 10.95
C GLU A 624 14.83 17.09 11.03
N PRO A 625 15.75 16.20 10.60
CA PRO A 625 15.61 14.74 10.73
C PRO A 625 15.28 14.29 12.15
N ALA A 626 15.85 14.95 13.17
CA ALA A 626 15.59 14.66 14.57
C ALA A 626 14.09 14.78 14.96
N HIS A 627 13.35 15.69 14.32
CA HIS A 627 11.92 15.86 14.56
C HIS A 627 11.10 14.73 13.96
N VAL A 628 11.55 14.12 12.85
CA VAL A 628 10.92 12.93 12.26
C VAL A 628 11.18 11.71 13.15
N VAL A 629 12.42 11.54 13.62
CA VAL A 629 12.80 10.47 14.58
C VAL A 629 12.02 10.60 15.89
N GLY A 630 11.80 11.82 16.34
CA GLY A 630 11.06 12.12 17.57
C GLY A 630 9.53 12.16 17.42
N LEU A 631 8.97 11.83 16.27
CA LEU A 631 7.53 11.93 16.01
C LEU A 631 6.73 10.96 16.89
N PRO A 632 5.62 11.37 17.49
CA PRO A 632 4.72 10.49 18.26
C PRO A 632 4.09 9.41 17.37
N LYS A 633 3.72 8.26 17.97
CA LYS A 633 2.94 7.21 17.28
C LYS A 633 1.59 7.77 16.81
N GLY A 634 1.11 7.28 15.67
CA GLY A 634 -0.15 7.72 15.07
C GLY A 634 -0.10 9.13 14.49
N GLN A 635 1.09 9.65 14.25
CA GLN A 635 1.30 10.92 13.55
C GLN A 635 2.24 10.72 12.36
N CYS A 636 2.05 11.52 11.32
CA CYS A 636 2.91 11.54 10.15
C CYS A 636 3.14 12.96 9.64
N TYR A 637 4.23 13.12 8.93
CA TYR A 637 4.42 14.23 8.01
C TYR A 637 4.03 13.75 6.61
N ALA A 638 3.15 14.47 5.95
CA ALA A 638 2.72 14.18 4.58
C ALA A 638 3.19 15.29 3.65
N LEU A 639 4.00 14.92 2.66
CA LEU A 639 4.41 15.79 1.57
C LEU A 639 3.52 15.47 0.37
N ILE A 640 2.53 16.32 0.14
CA ILE A 640 1.44 16.11 -0.81
C ILE A 640 1.07 17.39 -1.53
N GLU A 641 0.21 17.33 -2.54
CA GLU A 641 -0.31 18.48 -3.27
C GLU A 641 0.80 19.39 -3.81
N GLY A 642 1.77 18.81 -4.53
CA GLY A 642 2.85 19.59 -5.14
C GLY A 642 3.93 20.07 -4.17
N GLY A 643 4.19 19.31 -3.10
CA GLY A 643 5.30 19.59 -2.16
C GLY A 643 4.88 20.38 -0.93
N ASN A 644 3.59 20.46 -0.62
CA ASN A 644 3.13 21.03 0.64
C ASN A 644 3.35 20.05 1.80
N LEU A 645 4.02 20.51 2.84
CA LEU A 645 4.23 19.72 4.04
C LEU A 645 3.03 19.85 4.99
N TRP A 646 2.45 18.73 5.33
CA TRP A 646 1.39 18.62 6.31
C TRP A 646 1.86 17.79 7.52
N LYS A 647 1.52 18.22 8.72
CA LYS A 647 1.62 17.38 9.90
C LYS A 647 0.23 16.86 10.23
N VAL A 648 0.08 15.53 10.21
CA VAL A 648 -1.22 14.86 10.36
C VAL A 648 -1.20 13.92 11.54
N ARG A 649 -2.31 13.87 12.25
CA ARG A 649 -2.60 12.93 13.32
C ARG A 649 -3.73 12.00 12.86
N MET A 650 -3.41 10.72 12.76
CA MET A 650 -4.37 9.68 12.37
C MET A 650 -5.34 9.37 13.50
N PRO A 651 -6.59 9.00 13.22
CA PRO A 651 -7.52 8.54 14.23
C PRO A 651 -7.08 7.17 14.79
N LEU A 652 -7.12 7.03 16.10
CA LEU A 652 -6.97 5.73 16.75
C LEU A 652 -8.25 4.91 16.49
N PRO A 653 -8.15 3.60 16.27
CA PRO A 653 -9.31 2.77 16.06
C PRO A 653 -10.16 2.72 17.34
N ALA A 654 -11.43 2.96 17.19
CA ALA A 654 -12.45 2.72 18.22
C ALA A 654 -13.32 1.54 17.77
N VAL A 655 -13.82 0.78 18.72
CA VAL A 655 -14.72 -0.34 18.43
C VAL A 655 -16.07 0.21 17.97
N ASP A 656 -16.54 -0.26 16.82
CA ASP A 656 -17.88 0.08 16.33
C ASP A 656 -18.94 -0.71 17.12
N PRO A 657 -19.98 -0.06 17.64
CA PRO A 657 -21.02 -0.74 18.42
C PRO A 657 -21.85 -1.75 17.60
N ASP A 658 -21.94 -1.52 16.31
CA ASP A 658 -22.69 -2.31 15.32
C ASP A 658 -21.81 -3.32 14.56
N GLU A 659 -20.54 -3.41 14.91
CA GLU A 659 -19.57 -4.21 14.19
C GLU A 659 -19.64 -5.69 14.62
N VAL A 660 -19.91 -6.54 13.65
CA VAL A 660 -19.82 -7.99 13.80
C VAL A 660 -18.50 -8.46 13.21
N MET A 661 -17.39 -8.16 13.90
CA MET A 661 -16.09 -8.73 13.51
C MET A 661 -16.10 -10.24 13.70
N PRO A 662 -15.69 -11.03 12.70
CA PRO A 662 -15.47 -12.46 12.87
C PRO A 662 -14.48 -12.72 14.01
N LYS A 663 -14.82 -13.65 14.91
CA LYS A 663 -13.96 -13.96 16.08
C LYS A 663 -12.62 -14.52 15.64
N ASP A 664 -12.68 -15.42 14.68
CA ASP A 664 -11.52 -16.09 14.11
C ASP A 664 -11.66 -16.20 12.59
N LEU A 665 -10.65 -16.77 12.01
CA LEU A 665 -10.57 -16.94 10.58
C LEU A 665 -11.46 -18.09 10.09
N GLN A 666 -11.87 -19.02 10.95
CA GLN A 666 -12.83 -20.10 10.59
C GLN A 666 -14.23 -19.52 10.40
N GLU A 667 -14.68 -18.64 11.29
CA GLU A 667 -15.95 -17.94 11.15
C GLU A 667 -15.98 -17.10 9.85
N LEU A 668 -14.87 -16.41 9.55
CA LEU A 668 -14.72 -15.68 8.29
C LEU A 668 -14.85 -16.63 7.09
N ALA A 669 -14.13 -17.76 7.12
CA ALA A 669 -14.15 -18.74 6.06
C ALA A 669 -15.55 -19.35 5.84
N GLU A 670 -16.29 -19.64 6.89
CA GLU A 670 -17.66 -20.12 6.79
C GLU A 670 -18.61 -19.09 6.17
N LYS A 671 -18.45 -17.81 6.52
CA LYS A 671 -19.19 -16.70 5.91
C LYS A 671 -18.84 -16.57 4.42
N MET A 672 -17.56 -16.66 4.08
CA MET A 672 -17.10 -16.56 2.69
C MET A 672 -17.54 -17.73 1.83
N ARG A 673 -17.55 -18.99 2.34
CA ARG A 673 -18.06 -20.16 1.61
C ARG A 673 -19.52 -19.98 1.17
N LYS A 674 -20.33 -19.32 1.97
CA LYS A 674 -21.74 -19.05 1.63
C LYS A 674 -21.88 -18.01 0.51
N THR A 675 -20.89 -17.15 0.34
CA THR A 675 -20.90 -16.04 -0.62
C THR A 675 -20.09 -16.34 -1.89
N TYR A 676 -19.18 -17.33 -1.85
CA TYR A 676 -18.49 -17.75 -3.05
C TYR A 676 -19.50 -18.31 -4.05
N GLN A 677 -19.79 -17.57 -5.07
CA GLN A 677 -20.41 -18.14 -6.26
C GLN A 677 -19.36 -19.01 -6.92
N VAL A 678 -19.72 -20.25 -7.19
CA VAL A 678 -18.93 -21.13 -8.06
C VAL A 678 -18.83 -20.40 -9.40
N GLY A 679 -17.74 -19.68 -9.58
CA GLY A 679 -17.48 -19.01 -10.83
C GLY A 679 -17.28 -20.10 -11.86
N GLN A 680 -18.21 -20.23 -12.80
CA GLN A 680 -17.88 -20.89 -14.05
C GLN A 680 -16.55 -20.28 -14.50
N ALA A 681 -15.60 -21.13 -14.81
CA ALA A 681 -14.37 -20.73 -15.45
C ALA A 681 -14.71 -20.14 -16.81
N THR A 682 -15.17 -18.89 -16.81
CA THR A 682 -15.23 -18.05 -18.00
C THR A 682 -13.79 -17.63 -18.31
N GLY A 683 -12.98 -18.65 -18.60
CA GLY A 683 -11.74 -18.41 -19.26
C GLY A 683 -12.08 -17.95 -20.66
N SER A 684 -12.13 -16.65 -20.89
CA SER A 684 -11.84 -16.17 -22.24
C SER A 684 -10.44 -16.70 -22.55
N GLU A 685 -10.37 -17.71 -23.35
CA GLU A 685 -9.12 -18.29 -23.84
C GLU A 685 -8.55 -17.28 -24.85
N TRP A 686 -8.03 -16.18 -24.33
CA TRP A 686 -7.53 -15.04 -25.10
C TRP A 686 -6.30 -15.39 -25.95
N TRP A 687 -5.67 -16.57 -25.74
CA TRP A 687 -4.65 -17.13 -26.62
C TRP A 687 -5.25 -17.93 -27.81
N GLU A 688 -6.56 -18.21 -27.81
CA GLU A 688 -7.21 -18.73 -28.99
C GLU A 688 -7.15 -17.68 -30.10
N ALA A 689 -6.86 -18.15 -31.32
CA ALA A 689 -6.64 -17.26 -32.46
C ALA A 689 -7.80 -16.25 -32.62
N PRO A 690 -7.50 -14.98 -32.99
CA PRO A 690 -8.54 -14.00 -33.29
C PRO A 690 -9.49 -14.57 -34.36
N GLY A 691 -10.71 -14.92 -33.98
CA GLY A 691 -11.72 -15.55 -34.82
C GLY A 691 -12.39 -16.78 -34.23
N GLN A 692 -11.79 -17.39 -33.17
CA GLN A 692 -12.41 -18.50 -32.43
C GLN A 692 -13.11 -18.06 -31.13
N ARG A 693 -13.13 -16.78 -30.81
CA ARG A 693 -13.92 -16.24 -29.71
C ARG A 693 -15.39 -16.53 -30.00
N ARG A 694 -16.02 -17.36 -29.20
CA ARG A 694 -17.46 -17.48 -29.19
C ARG A 694 -18.02 -16.16 -28.66
N ALA A 695 -18.44 -15.29 -29.57
CA ALA A 695 -19.01 -13.97 -29.24
C ALA A 695 -20.24 -14.04 -28.31
N ALA A 696 -20.77 -15.24 -28.08
CA ALA A 696 -21.96 -15.46 -27.26
C ALA A 696 -21.69 -15.54 -25.75
N ASP A 697 -20.49 -15.90 -25.33
CA ASP A 697 -20.19 -16.17 -23.90
C ASP A 697 -19.79 -14.91 -23.13
N ASP A 698 -19.48 -13.82 -23.83
CA ASP A 698 -19.12 -12.49 -23.25
C ASP A 698 -20.29 -11.50 -23.17
N LEU A 699 -21.49 -11.88 -23.61
CA LEU A 699 -22.66 -11.01 -23.59
C LEU A 699 -23.44 -11.13 -22.25
N PRO A 700 -24.03 -10.05 -21.75
CA PRO A 700 -24.98 -10.12 -20.64
C PRO A 700 -26.06 -11.17 -20.90
N ALA A 701 -26.52 -11.86 -19.83
CA ALA A 701 -27.38 -13.02 -19.94
C ALA A 701 -28.68 -12.80 -20.74
N ASP A 702 -29.19 -11.57 -20.73
CA ASP A 702 -30.34 -11.09 -21.51
C ASP A 702 -30.06 -11.02 -23.02
N LEU A 703 -28.83 -10.75 -23.43
CA LEU A 703 -28.42 -10.73 -24.83
C LEU A 703 -27.95 -12.09 -25.36
N GLN A 704 -27.53 -13.00 -24.47
CA GLN A 704 -27.15 -14.37 -24.86
C GLN A 704 -28.37 -15.15 -25.42
N ASP A 705 -29.56 -14.95 -24.86
CA ASP A 705 -30.77 -15.63 -25.31
C ASP A 705 -31.24 -15.11 -26.65
N ASP A 706 -31.11 -13.82 -26.91
CA ASP A 706 -31.42 -13.22 -28.23
C ASP A 706 -30.45 -13.72 -29.31
N PHE A 707 -29.14 -13.84 -28.99
CA PHE A 707 -28.17 -14.39 -29.94
C PHE A 707 -28.37 -15.88 -30.24
N ARG A 708 -28.80 -16.66 -29.24
CA ARG A 708 -29.14 -18.08 -29.43
C ARG A 708 -30.43 -18.25 -30.27
N GLN A 709 -31.37 -17.34 -30.17
CA GLN A 709 -32.56 -17.34 -31.02
C GLN A 709 -32.22 -16.96 -32.46
N ILE A 710 -31.34 -15.97 -32.65
CA ILE A 710 -30.88 -15.57 -33.99
C ILE A 710 -30.08 -16.67 -34.66
N ALA A 711 -29.17 -17.33 -33.91
CA ALA A 711 -28.39 -18.47 -34.44
C ALA A 711 -29.27 -19.63 -34.86
N ARG A 712 -30.29 -19.98 -34.06
CA ARG A 712 -31.25 -21.04 -34.41
C ARG A 712 -32.12 -20.67 -35.65
N SER A 713 -32.46 -19.40 -35.81
CA SER A 713 -33.24 -18.93 -36.98
C SER A 713 -32.39 -18.92 -38.27
N VAL A 714 -31.06 -18.88 -38.18
CA VAL A 714 -30.16 -18.99 -39.34
C VAL A 714 -29.97 -20.45 -39.73
N ASP A 715 -29.80 -21.35 -38.75
CA ASP A 715 -29.70 -22.79 -39.02
C ASP A 715 -30.99 -23.38 -39.59
N ASP A 716 -32.16 -22.90 -39.15
CA ASP A 716 -33.46 -23.31 -39.68
C ASP A 716 -33.73 -22.78 -41.13
N GLN A 717 -32.97 -21.77 -41.60
CA GLN A 717 -33.04 -21.28 -42.99
C GLN A 717 -32.06 -21.98 -43.95
N GLU A 718 -30.99 -22.59 -43.46
CA GLU A 718 -30.10 -23.41 -44.29
C GLU A 718 -30.60 -24.82 -44.51
N ASP A 719 -31.49 -25.35 -43.65
CA ASP A 719 -32.14 -26.65 -43.84
C ASP A 719 -33.36 -26.61 -44.79
N VAL A 720 -33.76 -25.44 -45.29
CA VAL A 720 -34.92 -25.24 -46.20
C VAL A 720 -34.50 -24.77 -47.63
N ALA A 721 -33.19 -24.57 -47.84
CA ALA A 721 -32.62 -24.28 -49.15
C ALA A 721 -31.83 -25.48 -49.69
#